data_74a9c728e0ed2633d13f2c1354951ef7
#
_entry.id   74a9c728e0ed2633d13f2c1354951ef7
#
_cell.length_a   1.000
_cell.length_b   1.000
_cell.length_c   1.000
_cell.angle_alpha   90.00
_cell.angle_beta   90.00
_cell.angle_gamma   90.00
#
_symmetry.space_group_name_H-M   'P 1'
#
loop_
_entity.id
_entity.type
_entity.pdbx_description
1 polymer ?
#
loop_
_entity_poly.entity_id
_entity_poly.type
_entity_poly.pdbx_seq_one_letter_code
_entity_poly.pdbx_strand_id
1 'polypeptide(L)'
;MSRAVVVAVALLSVVPSFRRLSAQASPTTPPKPTRLAPLRFPPFKEATLANGLQLVVVERHEQPVISVSLAFRAGDIYDPAGKEGLSELTAELLSKGTDTRTADQIAATIEGVGGSLSASSGPDFLTISVDALSDQAELVFDLLGDVTLHSTFPEGELELARTRALSALALQLSQPSSVAQRFFASEVYGRNPYGKSATRESYQAVTRDDVAQFARARLRPSGALLVVAGDVTDAQAHELAGKVFGGWRGAAGASPALPAPPARSATDILLVHRPGSAQANIALGNTTMMPTDPIYYAGRAATQVLGGGADARLFLILREQKSWTYGAYAALHRNRGLGYWEATAEVRTDVADSALAELLRQVERIRTEAIPDSELVAAKGFLVGSFPLTIETPSQIAGQVGNVKLLGLGDDYLRLYRERLGAVTALQARAAAARLYRTRALTIVVVGDGAKLYDRLKTIAPVRVVDVDGKPHTPADLNPPAAPVALDITQFVVHTDSARVMLQGNPAGFTVSEVRRPADSLVYAERSNLGGGVFQQNTTVVLNPTDGTVRQVDQETTQQGQKGETHIAYSGGRVKGSSAAPQQDGTVKRFDIDTTLPPGTVDENAVPFVVPALPLAAGKAFSLTFFTPSENTIKVLTFKVSGPASVTVPAGTFQAYQIDVSGSRVPFTMYVSTDSPRRVLKTEFVGQPFVVELVK
;
A
#
# COMPACT_ATOMS: atom_id res chain seq x y z
N MET A 1 -64.78 -14.41 -47.47
CA MET A 1 -65.63 -13.21 -47.29
C MET A 1 -65.36 -12.76 -45.85
N SER A 2 -64.70 -11.75 -45.70
CA SER A 2 -64.97 -10.37 -45.76
C SER A 2 -64.77 -9.70 -44.41
N ARG A 3 -63.96 -8.75 -44.49
CA ARG A 3 -63.81 -7.44 -43.79
C ARG A 3 -62.87 -7.32 -42.59
N ALA A 4 -61.74 -6.74 -42.94
CA ALA A 4 -60.86 -6.04 -42.07
C ALA A 4 -61.56 -4.83 -41.40
N VAL A 5 -61.37 -4.68 -40.12
CA VAL A 5 -61.60 -3.39 -39.42
C VAL A 5 -60.25 -2.86 -39.00
N VAL A 6 -59.82 -1.78 -39.65
CA VAL A 6 -58.70 -0.95 -39.33
C VAL A 6 -59.13 -0.05 -38.18
N VAL A 7 -58.55 -0.22 -36.99
CA VAL A 7 -58.62 0.76 -35.90
C VAL A 7 -57.32 1.56 -35.92
N ALA A 8 -57.40 2.78 -36.41
CA ALA A 8 -56.33 3.78 -36.30
C ALA A 8 -56.30 4.32 -34.88
N VAL A 9 -55.32 3.94 -34.10
CA VAL A 9 -54.99 4.60 -32.84
C VAL A 9 -54.06 5.75 -33.14
N ALA A 10 -54.59 6.95 -33.02
CA ALA A 10 -53.79 8.20 -33.08
C ALA A 10 -52.91 8.26 -31.80
N LEU A 11 -51.65 7.92 -31.93
CA LEU A 11 -50.61 8.21 -30.93
C LEU A 11 -50.31 9.72 -30.95
N LEU A 12 -50.89 10.47 -30.02
CA LEU A 12 -50.42 11.79 -29.66
C LEU A 12 -48.99 11.66 -29.09
N SER A 13 -48.00 11.93 -29.93
CA SER A 13 -46.61 12.13 -29.54
C SER A 13 -46.52 13.44 -28.75
N VAL A 14 -46.57 13.34 -27.43
CA VAL A 14 -46.08 14.40 -26.56
C VAL A 14 -44.56 14.43 -26.72
N VAL A 15 -44.06 15.30 -27.56
CA VAL A 15 -42.66 15.65 -27.63
C VAL A 15 -42.33 16.49 -26.37
N PRO A 16 -41.57 15.98 -25.37
CA PRO A 16 -41.08 16.88 -24.33
C PRO A 16 -40.16 17.86 -24.99
N SER A 17 -40.51 19.14 -24.91
CA SER A 17 -39.64 20.24 -25.28
C SER A 17 -38.41 20.18 -24.39
N PHE A 18 -37.39 19.46 -24.80
CA PHE A 18 -36.06 19.61 -24.25
C PHE A 18 -35.66 21.08 -24.55
N ARG A 19 -35.86 21.94 -23.54
CA ARG A 19 -35.08 23.17 -23.51
C ARG A 19 -33.63 22.75 -23.68
N ARG A 20 -33.02 23.11 -24.79
CA ARG A 20 -31.56 23.06 -24.95
C ARG A 20 -31.02 23.81 -23.75
N LEU A 21 -30.56 23.08 -22.75
CA LEU A 21 -29.59 23.59 -21.80
C LEU A 21 -28.43 24.00 -22.71
N SER A 22 -28.31 25.31 -22.94
CA SER A 22 -27.12 25.88 -23.53
C SER A 22 -26.00 25.40 -22.64
N ALA A 23 -25.18 24.45 -23.12
CA ALA A 23 -23.93 24.12 -22.47
C ALA A 23 -23.21 25.49 -22.36
N GLN A 24 -23.13 26.02 -21.15
CA GLN A 24 -22.29 27.17 -20.90
C GLN A 24 -20.91 26.75 -21.40
N ALA A 25 -20.45 27.40 -22.46
CA ALA A 25 -19.10 27.21 -22.96
C ALA A 25 -18.17 27.41 -21.77
N SER A 26 -17.43 26.41 -21.43
CA SER A 26 -16.41 26.51 -20.37
C SER A 26 -15.57 27.73 -20.70
N PRO A 27 -15.35 28.65 -19.75
CA PRO A 27 -14.53 29.83 -20.01
C PRO A 27 -13.19 29.40 -20.58
N THR A 28 -12.83 29.91 -21.75
CA THR A 28 -11.56 29.57 -22.41
C THR A 28 -10.34 30.09 -21.66
N THR A 29 -10.56 30.96 -20.69
CA THR A 29 -9.53 31.46 -19.78
C THR A 29 -9.90 31.15 -18.34
N PRO A 30 -8.96 30.64 -17.52
CA PRO A 30 -9.20 30.45 -16.09
C PRO A 30 -9.69 31.76 -15.46
N PRO A 31 -10.62 31.70 -14.49
CA PRO A 31 -11.01 32.88 -13.75
C PRO A 31 -9.79 33.53 -13.10
N LYS A 32 -9.69 34.84 -13.18
CA LYS A 32 -8.61 35.58 -12.52
C LYS A 32 -8.71 35.36 -11.01
N PRO A 33 -7.59 35.02 -10.33
CA PRO A 33 -7.60 34.89 -8.89
C PRO A 33 -8.13 36.17 -8.23
N THR A 34 -9.18 36.04 -7.45
CA THR A 34 -9.66 37.12 -6.60
C THR A 34 -8.84 37.20 -5.32
N ARG A 35 -8.82 38.37 -4.68
CA ARG A 35 -8.22 38.51 -3.36
C ARG A 35 -8.93 37.53 -2.40
N LEU A 36 -8.17 36.65 -1.77
CA LEU A 36 -8.72 35.71 -0.78
C LEU A 36 -9.34 36.50 0.37
N ALA A 37 -10.59 36.15 0.72
CA ALA A 37 -11.25 36.71 1.88
C ALA A 37 -10.45 36.40 3.16
N PRO A 38 -10.42 37.30 4.14
CA PRO A 38 -9.83 37.00 5.45
C PRO A 38 -10.50 35.76 6.04
N LEU A 39 -9.70 34.76 6.42
CA LEU A 39 -10.19 33.61 7.15
C LEU A 39 -10.19 33.94 8.64
N ARG A 40 -11.36 33.86 9.26
CA ARG A 40 -11.47 33.92 10.72
C ARG A 40 -11.58 32.49 11.22
N PHE A 41 -10.48 31.97 11.79
CA PHE A 41 -10.55 30.72 12.53
C PHE A 41 -11.44 30.95 13.77
N PRO A 42 -12.42 30.07 14.08
CA PRO A 42 -13.28 30.25 15.24
C PRO A 42 -12.43 30.27 16.52
N PRO A 43 -12.74 31.18 17.48
CA PRO A 43 -12.07 31.17 18.77
C PRO A 43 -12.35 29.86 19.48
N PHE A 44 -11.39 29.38 20.25
CA PHE A 44 -11.56 28.20 21.09
C PHE A 44 -11.26 28.57 22.54
N LYS A 45 -11.92 27.88 23.45
CA LYS A 45 -11.72 28.01 24.88
C LYS A 45 -10.99 26.81 25.43
N GLU A 46 -10.17 27.02 26.42
CA GLU A 46 -9.33 25.99 27.02
C GLU A 46 -9.55 25.93 28.52
N ALA A 47 -9.59 24.71 29.00
CA ALA A 47 -9.62 24.42 30.44
C ALA A 47 -8.84 23.14 30.74
N THR A 48 -8.51 22.95 31.99
CA THR A 48 -7.96 21.68 32.47
C THR A 48 -8.88 21.21 33.60
N LEU A 49 -9.44 20.02 33.45
CA LEU A 49 -10.23 19.40 34.49
C LEU A 49 -9.35 19.07 35.72
N ALA A 50 -9.97 18.91 36.87
CA ALA A 50 -9.27 18.64 38.15
C ALA A 50 -8.35 17.38 38.09
N ASN A 51 -8.62 16.45 37.18
CA ASN A 51 -7.84 15.23 36.96
C ASN A 51 -6.70 15.38 35.93
N GLY A 52 -6.49 16.60 35.39
CA GLY A 52 -5.44 16.91 34.43
C GLY A 52 -5.81 16.68 32.96
N LEU A 53 -7.06 16.30 32.62
CA LEU A 53 -7.53 16.23 31.26
C LEU A 53 -7.64 17.65 30.67
N GLN A 54 -6.94 17.90 29.57
CA GLN A 54 -7.07 19.17 28.85
C GLN A 54 -8.34 19.14 27.99
N LEU A 55 -9.17 20.17 28.12
CA LEU A 55 -10.40 20.36 27.33
C LEU A 55 -10.24 21.59 26.45
N VAL A 56 -10.52 21.45 25.16
CA VAL A 56 -10.59 22.54 24.21
C VAL A 56 -11.96 22.52 23.55
N VAL A 57 -12.68 23.64 23.58
CA VAL A 57 -14.03 23.77 23.01
C VAL A 57 -14.03 24.81 21.89
N VAL A 58 -14.55 24.43 20.73
CA VAL A 58 -14.72 25.27 19.54
C VAL A 58 -16.21 25.35 19.21
N GLU A 59 -16.85 26.40 19.62
CA GLU A 59 -18.30 26.62 19.38
C GLU A 59 -18.57 26.96 17.91
N ARG A 60 -19.42 26.20 17.23
CA ARG A 60 -19.84 26.36 15.83
C ARG A 60 -21.32 25.98 15.68
N HIS A 61 -22.19 26.95 15.56
CA HIS A 61 -23.65 26.77 15.54
C HIS A 61 -24.27 26.83 14.15
N GLU A 62 -23.45 26.79 13.06
CA GLU A 62 -23.96 26.86 11.69
C GLU A 62 -24.57 25.53 11.21
N GLN A 63 -24.17 24.44 11.82
CA GLN A 63 -24.67 23.09 11.52
C GLN A 63 -24.95 22.36 12.84
N PRO A 64 -26.07 21.61 12.95
CA PRO A 64 -26.43 20.91 14.18
C PRO A 64 -25.62 19.60 14.35
N VAL A 65 -24.30 19.69 14.38
CA VAL A 65 -23.40 18.55 14.54
C VAL A 65 -22.36 18.82 15.61
N ILE A 66 -21.98 17.76 16.33
CA ILE A 66 -20.91 17.77 17.33
C ILE A 66 -19.84 16.75 16.93
N SER A 67 -18.59 17.13 17.07
CA SER A 67 -17.43 16.26 16.93
C SER A 67 -16.61 16.31 18.22
N VAL A 68 -16.33 15.16 18.79
CA VAL A 68 -15.54 15.02 20.01
C VAL A 68 -14.36 14.11 19.73
N SER A 69 -13.14 14.61 19.97
CA SER A 69 -11.90 13.90 19.74
C SER A 69 -11.07 13.84 21.02
N LEU A 70 -10.76 12.64 21.49
CA LEU A 70 -9.93 12.39 22.66
C LEU A 70 -8.60 11.75 22.24
N ALA A 71 -7.51 12.47 22.43
CA ALA A 71 -6.19 12.08 21.99
C ALA A 71 -5.22 11.79 23.16
N PHE A 72 -4.39 10.77 22.98
CA PHE A 72 -3.42 10.28 23.95
C PHE A 72 -2.02 10.19 23.34
N ARG A 73 -1.00 10.39 24.16
CA ARG A 73 0.40 10.04 23.81
C ARG A 73 0.59 8.53 23.89
N ALA A 74 0.07 7.83 22.90
CA ALA A 74 -0.05 6.37 22.84
C ALA A 74 0.04 5.82 21.40
N GLY A 75 0.77 6.50 20.53
CA GLY A 75 1.00 6.04 19.14
C GLY A 75 2.11 5.00 19.04
N ASP A 76 2.51 4.69 17.81
CA ASP A 76 3.44 3.60 17.46
C ASP A 76 4.80 3.67 18.18
N ILE A 77 5.30 4.90 18.44
CA ILE A 77 6.57 5.07 19.18
C ILE A 77 6.52 4.55 20.62
N TYR A 78 5.33 4.27 21.15
CA TYR A 78 5.13 3.72 22.49
C TYR A 78 5.03 2.19 22.50
N ASP A 79 5.04 1.55 21.34
CA ASP A 79 5.00 0.10 21.24
C ASP A 79 6.30 -0.51 21.80
N PRO A 80 6.22 -1.53 22.65
CA PRO A 80 7.39 -2.25 23.11
C PRO A 80 8.11 -2.94 21.95
N ALA A 81 9.42 -3.11 22.08
CA ALA A 81 10.20 -3.85 21.09
C ALA A 81 9.69 -5.29 20.94
N GLY A 82 9.47 -5.72 19.70
CA GLY A 82 8.90 -7.00 19.34
C GLY A 82 7.37 -7.09 19.43
N LYS A 83 6.70 -5.97 19.75
CA LYS A 83 5.23 -5.84 19.76
C LYS A 83 4.79 -4.59 19.00
N GLU A 84 5.54 -4.22 17.96
CA GLU A 84 5.18 -3.14 17.05
C GLU A 84 3.81 -3.45 16.42
N GLY A 85 2.88 -2.49 16.45
CA GLY A 85 1.47 -2.65 16.09
C GLY A 85 0.53 -2.81 17.30
N LEU A 86 1.06 -2.84 18.54
CA LEU A 86 0.25 -2.91 19.76
C LEU A 86 -0.69 -1.71 19.91
N SER A 87 -0.21 -0.51 19.64
CA SER A 87 -1.01 0.72 19.66
C SER A 87 -2.16 0.68 18.64
N GLU A 88 -1.91 0.18 17.43
CA GLU A 88 -2.89 -0.01 16.37
C GLU A 88 -3.98 -1.01 16.80
N LEU A 89 -3.58 -2.20 17.26
CA LEU A 89 -4.52 -3.22 17.75
C LEU A 89 -5.30 -2.70 18.98
N THR A 90 -4.65 -1.94 19.87
CA THR A 90 -5.35 -1.33 21.02
C THR A 90 -6.42 -0.35 20.55
N ALA A 91 -6.09 0.53 19.60
CA ALA A 91 -7.06 1.48 19.06
C ALA A 91 -8.26 0.77 18.43
N GLU A 92 -8.02 -0.23 17.58
CA GLU A 92 -9.08 -1.02 16.93
C GLU A 92 -10.00 -1.68 17.98
N LEU A 93 -9.43 -2.21 19.06
CA LEU A 93 -10.18 -2.96 20.07
C LEU A 93 -10.98 -2.10 21.04
N LEU A 94 -10.74 -0.79 21.14
CA LEU A 94 -11.46 0.09 22.06
C LEU A 94 -12.99 0.05 21.87
N SER A 95 -13.45 -0.07 20.62
CA SER A 95 -14.87 -0.15 20.28
C SER A 95 -15.40 -1.58 20.13
N LYS A 96 -14.63 -2.60 20.53
CA LYS A 96 -14.99 -4.02 20.30
C LYS A 96 -15.57 -4.72 21.52
N GLY A 97 -15.93 -3.97 22.54
CA GLY A 97 -16.63 -4.44 23.74
C GLY A 97 -16.23 -3.68 24.98
N THR A 98 -17.22 -3.37 25.80
CA THR A 98 -17.08 -2.73 27.11
C THR A 98 -17.73 -3.60 28.18
N ASP A 99 -17.65 -3.18 29.44
CA ASP A 99 -18.35 -3.86 30.53
C ASP A 99 -19.87 -3.90 30.35
N THR A 100 -20.44 -2.99 29.54
CA THR A 100 -21.89 -2.80 29.39
C THR A 100 -22.41 -3.06 27.98
N ARG A 101 -21.54 -3.02 26.96
CA ARG A 101 -21.94 -3.12 25.53
C ARG A 101 -21.04 -4.05 24.76
N THR A 102 -21.62 -4.88 23.88
CA THR A 102 -20.88 -5.63 22.85
C THR A 102 -20.46 -4.70 21.71
N ALA A 103 -19.58 -5.18 20.81
CA ALA A 103 -19.18 -4.47 19.60
C ALA A 103 -20.39 -4.06 18.74
N ASP A 104 -21.34 -4.99 18.51
CA ASP A 104 -22.55 -4.75 17.73
C ASP A 104 -23.46 -3.71 18.41
N GLN A 105 -23.57 -3.74 19.75
CA GLN A 105 -24.35 -2.75 20.48
C GLN A 105 -23.72 -1.36 20.41
N ILE A 106 -22.39 -1.24 20.49
CA ILE A 106 -21.69 0.05 20.33
C ILE A 106 -21.97 0.59 18.92
N ALA A 107 -21.76 -0.24 17.88
CA ALA A 107 -22.02 0.15 16.50
C ALA A 107 -23.48 0.55 16.27
N ALA A 108 -24.43 -0.30 16.67
CA ALA A 108 -25.87 -0.01 16.51
C ALA A 108 -26.31 1.25 17.27
N THR A 109 -25.70 1.55 18.43
CA THR A 109 -26.03 2.74 19.21
C THR A 109 -25.63 4.02 18.50
N ILE A 110 -24.43 4.10 17.95
CA ILE A 110 -23.97 5.33 17.29
C ILE A 110 -24.52 5.45 15.86
N GLU A 111 -24.58 4.35 15.12
CA GLU A 111 -25.11 4.33 13.74
C GLU A 111 -26.62 4.58 13.74
N GLY A 112 -27.34 4.11 14.76
CA GLY A 112 -28.78 4.33 14.93
C GLY A 112 -29.19 5.79 15.03
N VAL A 113 -28.27 6.68 15.42
CA VAL A 113 -28.48 8.14 15.45
C VAL A 113 -27.75 8.85 14.28
N GLY A 114 -27.27 8.12 13.30
CA GLY A 114 -26.54 8.67 12.14
C GLY A 114 -25.15 9.20 12.49
N GLY A 115 -24.59 8.80 13.61
CA GLY A 115 -23.25 9.17 14.06
C GLY A 115 -22.18 8.17 13.65
N SER A 116 -20.95 8.45 14.05
CA SER A 116 -19.79 7.56 13.86
C SER A 116 -18.88 7.57 15.09
N LEU A 117 -18.26 6.41 15.38
CA LEU A 117 -17.22 6.25 16.38
C LEU A 117 -16.03 5.56 15.72
N SER A 118 -14.85 6.15 15.85
CA SER A 118 -13.61 5.60 15.33
C SER A 118 -12.47 5.77 16.32
N ALA A 119 -11.53 4.83 16.31
CA ALA A 119 -10.28 4.99 17.02
C ALA A 119 -9.12 4.59 16.11
N SER A 120 -8.03 5.34 16.15
CA SER A 120 -6.85 5.10 15.30
C SER A 120 -5.57 5.42 16.06
N SER A 121 -4.49 4.72 15.71
CA SER A 121 -3.13 5.03 16.13
C SER A 121 -2.33 5.61 14.96
N GLY A 122 -1.53 6.61 15.26
CA GLY A 122 -0.50 7.14 14.37
C GLY A 122 0.85 7.12 15.08
N PRO A 123 1.89 7.72 14.50
CA PRO A 123 3.24 7.65 15.06
C PRO A 123 3.33 8.11 16.53
N ASP A 124 2.68 9.21 16.88
CA ASP A 124 2.78 9.82 18.21
C ASP A 124 1.56 9.66 19.11
N PHE A 125 0.37 9.52 18.50
CA PHE A 125 -0.89 9.65 19.20
C PHE A 125 -1.88 8.56 18.82
N LEU A 126 -2.62 8.10 19.83
CA LEU A 126 -3.85 7.33 19.65
C LEU A 126 -5.02 8.30 19.86
N THR A 127 -5.99 8.30 18.96
CA THR A 127 -7.13 9.20 18.98
C THR A 127 -8.43 8.42 18.87
N ILE A 128 -9.41 8.76 19.70
CA ILE A 128 -10.79 8.28 19.63
C ILE A 128 -11.65 9.46 19.21
N SER A 129 -12.46 9.31 18.19
CA SER A 129 -13.34 10.36 17.67
C SER A 129 -14.77 9.85 17.59
N VAL A 130 -15.72 10.69 18.01
CA VAL A 130 -17.17 10.44 17.94
C VAL A 130 -17.82 11.66 17.31
N ASP A 131 -18.60 11.44 16.27
CA ASP A 131 -19.34 12.46 15.53
C ASP A 131 -20.83 12.11 15.53
N ALA A 132 -21.71 13.08 15.76
CA ALA A 132 -23.16 12.90 15.65
C ALA A 132 -23.88 14.26 15.51
N LEU A 133 -25.22 14.24 15.45
CA LEU A 133 -26.02 15.45 15.58
C LEU A 133 -25.87 16.01 17.02
N SER A 134 -25.98 17.34 17.15
CA SER A 134 -25.73 18.01 18.42
C SER A 134 -26.78 17.69 19.53
N ASP A 135 -27.99 17.28 19.15
CA ASP A 135 -29.00 16.78 20.09
C ASP A 135 -28.63 15.41 20.69
N GLN A 136 -27.63 14.74 20.16
CA GLN A 136 -27.04 13.47 20.66
C GLN A 136 -25.77 13.67 21.50
N ALA A 137 -25.47 14.90 21.94
CA ALA A 137 -24.23 15.21 22.65
C ALA A 137 -24.02 14.35 23.91
N GLU A 138 -25.07 14.06 24.70
CA GLU A 138 -24.96 13.16 25.85
C GLU A 138 -24.54 11.74 25.44
N LEU A 139 -25.14 11.20 24.39
CA LEU A 139 -24.79 9.87 23.85
C LEU A 139 -23.34 9.83 23.33
N VAL A 140 -22.89 10.88 22.64
CA VAL A 140 -21.53 11.01 22.15
C VAL A 140 -20.51 10.92 23.30
N PHE A 141 -20.75 11.66 24.39
CA PHE A 141 -19.87 11.63 25.56
C PHE A 141 -19.97 10.31 26.33
N ASP A 142 -21.17 9.73 26.45
CA ASP A 142 -21.38 8.43 27.09
C ASP A 142 -20.59 7.33 26.37
N LEU A 143 -20.74 7.22 25.05
CA LEU A 143 -19.99 6.24 24.24
C LEU A 143 -18.49 6.47 24.28
N LEU A 144 -18.04 7.72 24.15
CA LEU A 144 -16.62 8.05 24.27
C LEU A 144 -16.06 7.65 25.64
N GLY A 145 -16.81 7.89 26.70
CA GLY A 145 -16.45 7.48 28.05
C GLY A 145 -16.41 5.98 28.20
N ASP A 146 -17.44 5.28 27.72
CA ASP A 146 -17.56 3.82 27.81
C ASP A 146 -16.39 3.12 27.13
N VAL A 147 -16.10 3.46 25.85
CA VAL A 147 -14.98 2.85 25.12
C VAL A 147 -13.60 3.26 25.65
N THR A 148 -13.48 4.41 26.34
CA THR A 148 -12.21 4.85 26.91
C THR A 148 -11.92 4.21 28.27
N LEU A 149 -12.94 4.08 29.11
CA LEU A 149 -12.79 3.73 30.52
C LEU A 149 -13.10 2.26 30.82
N HIS A 150 -13.95 1.64 30.00
CA HIS A 150 -14.57 0.35 30.28
C HIS A 150 -14.33 -0.72 29.20
N SER A 151 -13.43 -0.48 28.23
CA SER A 151 -13.09 -1.49 27.22
C SER A 151 -12.55 -2.77 27.84
N THR A 152 -13.09 -3.91 27.42
CA THR A 152 -12.77 -5.24 27.95
C THR A 152 -11.76 -6.01 27.09
N PHE A 153 -11.55 -5.56 25.85
CA PHE A 153 -10.64 -6.18 24.89
C PHE A 153 -10.88 -7.69 24.73
N PRO A 154 -12.04 -8.12 24.20
CA PRO A 154 -12.37 -9.53 24.09
C PRO A 154 -11.35 -10.29 23.23
N GLU A 155 -10.94 -11.50 23.66
CA GLU A 155 -9.94 -12.31 22.95
C GLU A 155 -10.34 -12.62 21.50
N GLY A 156 -11.62 -12.95 21.26
CA GLY A 156 -12.13 -13.20 19.91
C GLY A 156 -12.00 -12.02 18.97
N GLU A 157 -12.21 -10.80 19.49
CA GLU A 157 -12.03 -9.56 18.70
C GLU A 157 -10.55 -9.27 18.43
N LEU A 158 -9.64 -9.59 19.37
CA LEU A 158 -8.20 -9.48 19.15
C LEU A 158 -7.75 -10.40 18.00
N GLU A 159 -8.23 -11.65 17.96
CA GLU A 159 -7.88 -12.58 16.89
C GLU A 159 -8.40 -12.11 15.51
N LEU A 160 -9.61 -11.51 15.47
CA LEU A 160 -10.14 -10.90 14.26
C LEU A 160 -9.33 -9.66 13.83
N ALA A 161 -8.98 -8.77 14.77
CA ALA A 161 -8.15 -7.61 14.51
C ALA A 161 -6.75 -8.02 14.03
N ARG A 162 -6.13 -9.01 14.68
CA ARG A 162 -4.84 -9.59 14.27
C ARG A 162 -4.89 -10.14 12.85
N THR A 163 -5.93 -10.90 12.50
CA THR A 163 -6.11 -11.46 11.15
C THR A 163 -6.21 -10.36 10.10
N ARG A 164 -6.94 -9.30 10.40
CA ARG A 164 -7.06 -8.12 9.52
C ARG A 164 -5.72 -7.39 9.38
N ALA A 165 -5.02 -7.15 10.49
CA ALA A 165 -3.70 -6.50 10.49
C ALA A 165 -2.66 -7.30 9.70
N LEU A 166 -2.62 -8.63 9.85
CA LEU A 166 -1.73 -9.51 9.07
C LEU A 166 -2.06 -9.50 7.58
N SER A 167 -3.35 -9.47 7.22
CA SER A 167 -3.78 -9.38 5.83
C SER A 167 -3.43 -8.02 5.22
N ALA A 168 -3.63 -6.94 5.96
CA ALA A 168 -3.25 -5.58 5.56
C ALA A 168 -1.73 -5.46 5.40
N LEU A 169 -0.94 -6.02 6.32
CA LEU A 169 0.52 -6.07 6.22
C LEU A 169 0.98 -6.83 4.98
N ALA A 170 0.38 -8.00 4.69
CA ALA A 170 0.71 -8.79 3.50
C ALA A 170 0.42 -7.99 2.22
N LEU A 171 -0.71 -7.28 2.17
CA LEU A 171 -1.04 -6.39 1.06
C LEU A 171 -0.03 -5.23 0.93
N GLN A 172 0.33 -4.56 2.03
CA GLN A 172 1.34 -3.51 2.04
C GLN A 172 2.69 -4.00 1.53
N LEU A 173 3.16 -5.17 1.99
CA LEU A 173 4.43 -5.76 1.54
C LEU A 173 4.38 -6.24 0.09
N SER A 174 3.20 -6.47 -0.49
CA SER A 174 3.04 -6.74 -1.91
C SER A 174 3.24 -5.51 -2.80
N GLN A 175 3.09 -4.29 -2.23
CA GLN A 175 3.19 -3.03 -2.95
C GLN A 175 4.61 -2.43 -2.84
N PRO A 176 5.35 -2.26 -3.95
CA PRO A 176 6.72 -1.73 -3.91
C PRO A 176 6.85 -0.35 -3.29
N SER A 177 5.85 0.52 -3.44
CA SER A 177 5.82 1.85 -2.82
C SER A 177 5.76 1.77 -1.29
N SER A 178 4.94 0.88 -0.73
CA SER A 178 4.85 0.65 0.71
C SER A 178 6.14 0.05 1.28
N VAL A 179 6.77 -0.87 0.54
CA VAL A 179 8.08 -1.42 0.89
C VAL A 179 9.13 -0.30 0.90
N ALA A 180 9.13 0.58 -0.11
CA ALA A 180 10.07 1.72 -0.17
C ALA A 180 9.91 2.65 1.04
N GLN A 181 8.67 2.99 1.43
CA GLN A 181 8.37 3.83 2.59
C GLN A 181 8.83 3.19 3.90
N ARG A 182 8.59 1.89 4.08
CA ARG A 182 9.00 1.14 5.27
C ARG A 182 10.53 1.16 5.43
N PHE A 183 11.28 0.83 4.38
CA PHE A 183 12.74 0.88 4.43
C PHE A 183 13.26 2.31 4.55
N PHE A 184 12.62 3.28 3.91
CA PHE A 184 12.98 4.69 4.03
C PHE A 184 12.86 5.18 5.48
N ALA A 185 11.75 4.91 6.15
CA ALA A 185 11.56 5.27 7.56
C ALA A 185 12.64 4.62 8.45
N SER A 186 12.89 3.32 8.26
CA SER A 186 13.91 2.58 9.00
C SER A 186 15.33 3.17 8.80
N GLU A 187 15.70 3.50 7.56
CA GLU A 187 17.01 4.08 7.24
C GLU A 187 17.18 5.52 7.73
N VAL A 188 16.12 6.32 7.64
CA VAL A 188 16.15 7.74 8.07
C VAL A 188 16.24 7.85 9.58
N TYR A 189 15.51 7.01 10.31
CA TYR A 189 15.39 7.11 11.76
C TYR A 189 16.29 6.11 12.53
N GLY A 190 16.68 4.99 11.92
CA GLY A 190 17.53 3.98 12.55
C GLY A 190 16.91 3.43 13.84
N ARG A 191 17.60 3.60 14.97
CA ARG A 191 17.12 3.13 16.28
C ARG A 191 16.03 4.02 16.91
N ASN A 192 15.76 5.18 16.34
CA ASN A 192 14.66 6.01 16.82
C ASN A 192 13.33 5.29 16.58
N PRO A 193 12.37 5.32 17.53
CA PRO A 193 11.08 4.65 17.39
C PRO A 193 10.32 4.94 16.11
N TYR A 194 10.47 6.11 15.50
CA TYR A 194 9.85 6.42 14.19
C TYR A 194 10.38 5.55 13.03
N GLY A 195 11.51 4.87 13.20
CA GLY A 195 12.03 3.93 12.21
C GLY A 195 11.50 2.51 12.33
N LYS A 196 10.70 2.23 13.35
CA LYS A 196 10.11 0.91 13.56
C LYS A 196 8.83 0.73 12.73
N SER A 197 8.54 -0.51 12.38
CA SER A 197 7.30 -0.90 11.72
C SER A 197 6.88 -2.27 12.20
N ALA A 198 5.58 -2.50 12.27
CA ALA A 198 5.03 -3.79 12.63
C ALA A 198 5.47 -4.90 11.67
N THR A 199 5.65 -6.10 12.19
CA THR A 199 5.99 -7.31 11.43
C THR A 199 4.94 -8.39 11.69
N ARG A 200 4.98 -9.48 10.93
CA ARG A 200 4.13 -10.64 11.20
C ARG A 200 4.34 -11.15 12.62
N GLU A 201 5.59 -11.30 13.03
CA GLU A 201 5.99 -11.78 14.33
C GLU A 201 5.55 -10.85 15.45
N SER A 202 5.67 -9.53 15.26
CA SER A 202 5.27 -8.56 16.28
C SER A 202 3.74 -8.56 16.49
N TYR A 203 2.93 -8.64 15.43
CA TYR A 203 1.47 -8.79 15.57
C TYR A 203 1.09 -10.10 16.23
N GLN A 204 1.78 -11.23 15.91
CA GLN A 204 1.53 -12.52 16.53
C GLN A 204 1.93 -12.55 18.01
N ALA A 205 2.91 -11.75 18.41
CA ALA A 205 3.39 -11.69 19.80
C ALA A 205 2.49 -10.86 20.73
N VAL A 206 1.58 -10.04 20.20
CA VAL A 206 0.65 -9.23 21.01
C VAL A 206 -0.39 -10.13 21.66
N THR A 207 -0.56 -10.04 22.97
CA THR A 207 -1.59 -10.72 23.74
C THR A 207 -2.67 -9.76 24.21
N ARG A 208 -3.84 -10.28 24.62
CA ARG A 208 -4.89 -9.48 25.23
C ARG A 208 -4.40 -8.71 26.45
N ASP A 209 -3.55 -9.35 27.28
CA ASP A 209 -2.99 -8.71 28.45
C ASP A 209 -2.07 -7.54 28.11
N ASP A 210 -1.33 -7.62 27.01
CA ASP A 210 -0.53 -6.51 26.49
C ASP A 210 -1.41 -5.31 26.12
N VAL A 211 -2.49 -5.56 25.38
CA VAL A 211 -3.49 -4.52 25.01
C VAL A 211 -4.07 -3.86 26.26
N ALA A 212 -4.56 -4.67 27.20
CA ALA A 212 -5.12 -4.17 28.44
C ALA A 212 -4.10 -3.39 29.30
N GLN A 213 -2.85 -3.87 29.34
CA GLN A 213 -1.76 -3.19 30.04
C GLN A 213 -1.38 -1.87 29.35
N PHE A 214 -1.27 -1.86 28.02
CA PHE A 214 -0.99 -0.67 27.23
C PHE A 214 -2.07 0.38 27.45
N ALA A 215 -3.35 0.01 27.32
CA ALA A 215 -4.47 0.92 27.57
C ALA A 215 -4.43 1.49 28.99
N ARG A 216 -4.25 0.63 30.01
CA ARG A 216 -4.14 1.05 31.42
C ARG A 216 -2.94 1.97 31.68
N ALA A 217 -1.83 1.82 30.95
CA ALA A 217 -0.63 2.62 31.12
C ALA A 217 -0.70 3.96 30.38
N ARG A 218 -1.38 4.00 29.23
CA ARG A 218 -1.34 5.13 28.30
C ARG A 218 -2.60 5.97 28.24
N LEU A 219 -3.77 5.34 28.31
CA LEU A 219 -5.03 6.06 28.27
C LEU A 219 -5.34 6.61 29.68
N ARG A 220 -4.81 7.79 29.96
CA ARG A 220 -4.93 8.45 31.27
C ARG A 220 -5.27 9.92 31.09
N PRO A 221 -6.03 10.52 32.04
CA PRO A 221 -6.50 11.90 31.90
C PRO A 221 -5.35 12.92 31.87
N SER A 222 -4.36 12.75 32.73
CA SER A 222 -3.22 13.67 32.76
C SER A 222 -2.35 13.48 31.51
N GLY A 223 -2.32 14.50 30.67
CA GLY A 223 -1.61 14.49 29.38
C GLY A 223 -2.47 14.06 28.18
N ALA A 224 -3.75 13.74 28.40
CA ALA A 224 -4.73 13.58 27.33
C ALA A 224 -5.36 14.93 26.94
N LEU A 225 -5.82 15.00 25.69
CA LEU A 225 -6.46 16.17 25.11
C LEU A 225 -7.85 15.79 24.59
N LEU A 226 -8.88 16.43 25.13
CA LEU A 226 -10.27 16.34 24.66
C LEU A 226 -10.59 17.61 23.86
N VAL A 227 -10.89 17.48 22.58
CA VAL A 227 -11.33 18.57 21.72
C VAL A 227 -12.79 18.36 21.37
N VAL A 228 -13.61 19.35 21.64
CA VAL A 228 -15.06 19.36 21.33
C VAL A 228 -15.31 20.50 20.36
N ALA A 229 -15.83 20.19 19.17
CA ALA A 229 -16.15 21.19 18.16
C ALA A 229 -17.57 20.99 17.62
N GLY A 230 -18.25 22.08 17.32
CA GLY A 230 -19.58 22.03 16.71
C GLY A 230 -20.63 22.81 17.47
N ASP A 231 -21.88 22.39 17.31
CA ASP A 231 -23.07 23.04 17.91
C ASP A 231 -23.23 22.61 19.36
N VAL A 232 -22.34 23.14 20.18
CA VAL A 232 -22.27 22.90 21.63
C VAL A 232 -21.69 24.13 22.30
N THR A 233 -22.21 24.52 23.43
CA THR A 233 -21.65 25.62 24.23
C THR A 233 -20.50 25.12 25.12
N ASP A 234 -19.60 26.00 25.47
CA ASP A 234 -18.48 25.73 26.39
C ASP A 234 -18.99 25.15 27.73
N ALA A 235 -20.08 25.72 28.29
CA ALA A 235 -20.68 25.24 29.53
C ALA A 235 -21.19 23.79 29.42
N GLN A 236 -21.87 23.45 28.32
CA GLN A 236 -22.36 22.09 28.06
C GLN A 236 -21.19 21.10 27.90
N ALA A 237 -20.16 21.49 27.13
CA ALA A 237 -18.99 20.64 26.95
C ALA A 237 -18.25 20.36 28.26
N HIS A 238 -18.12 21.39 29.14
CA HIS A 238 -17.55 21.24 30.47
C HIS A 238 -18.37 20.32 31.37
N GLU A 239 -19.69 20.50 31.39
CA GLU A 239 -20.62 19.68 32.18
C GLU A 239 -20.53 18.21 31.75
N LEU A 240 -20.62 17.92 30.43
CA LEU A 240 -20.55 16.56 29.87
C LEU A 240 -19.17 15.92 30.11
N ALA A 241 -18.10 16.67 29.88
CA ALA A 241 -16.74 16.20 30.16
C ALA A 241 -16.53 15.92 31.66
N GLY A 242 -17.06 16.79 32.54
CA GLY A 242 -17.01 16.62 33.99
C GLY A 242 -17.80 15.42 34.46
N LYS A 243 -19.01 15.20 33.93
CA LYS A 243 -19.88 14.05 34.23
C LYS A 243 -19.22 12.73 33.88
N VAL A 244 -18.63 12.64 32.67
CA VAL A 244 -18.07 11.39 32.13
C VAL A 244 -16.66 11.15 32.64
N PHE A 245 -15.78 12.13 32.57
CA PHE A 245 -14.35 11.97 32.87
C PHE A 245 -13.91 12.50 34.22
N GLY A 246 -14.77 13.21 34.97
CA GLY A 246 -14.41 13.82 36.24
C GLY A 246 -13.95 12.83 37.32
N GLY A 247 -14.43 11.59 37.28
CA GLY A 247 -14.01 10.48 38.14
C GLY A 247 -12.72 9.79 37.73
N TRP A 248 -12.26 9.99 36.48
CA TRP A 248 -11.10 9.31 35.92
C TRP A 248 -9.80 9.80 36.57
N ARG A 249 -8.86 8.92 36.89
CA ARG A 249 -7.63 9.25 37.64
C ARG A 249 -6.40 8.61 37.00
N GLY A 250 -5.25 9.23 37.20
CA GLY A 250 -3.94 8.72 36.82
C GLY A 250 -3.22 9.61 35.82
N ALA A 251 -1.94 9.32 35.66
CA ALA A 251 -1.08 9.96 34.68
C ALA A 251 -0.53 8.90 33.72
N ALA A 252 -0.37 9.27 32.46
CA ALA A 252 0.28 8.41 31.47
C ALA A 252 1.71 8.12 31.89
N GLY A 253 2.15 6.91 31.60
CA GLY A 253 3.55 6.51 31.79
C GLY A 253 4.53 7.42 31.00
N ALA A 254 5.81 7.39 31.36
CA ALA A 254 6.85 8.19 30.71
C ALA A 254 6.85 8.00 29.18
N SER A 255 7.15 9.08 28.47
CA SER A 255 7.37 9.01 27.02
C SER A 255 8.65 8.22 26.72
N PRO A 256 8.70 7.45 25.63
CA PRO A 256 9.92 6.77 25.23
C PRO A 256 11.02 7.77 24.90
N ALA A 257 12.27 7.35 25.09
CA ALA A 257 13.41 8.11 24.59
C ALA A 257 13.35 8.16 23.05
N LEU A 258 13.65 9.33 22.49
CA LEU A 258 13.80 9.53 21.07
C LEU A 258 15.29 9.76 20.76
N PRO A 259 16.09 8.68 20.62
CA PRO A 259 17.52 8.84 20.31
C PRO A 259 17.66 9.57 18.98
N ALA A 260 18.78 10.30 18.84
CA ALA A 260 19.06 11.01 17.61
C ALA A 260 19.09 10.02 16.42
N PRO A 261 18.47 10.36 15.30
CA PRO A 261 18.61 9.58 14.07
C PRO A 261 20.09 9.44 13.65
N PRO A 262 20.43 8.44 12.83
CA PRO A 262 21.81 8.23 12.37
C PRO A 262 22.40 9.49 11.74
N ALA A 263 23.59 9.87 12.17
CA ALA A 263 24.34 10.93 11.52
C ALA A 263 24.93 10.40 10.22
N ARG A 264 24.35 10.76 9.08
CA ARG A 264 24.87 10.39 7.76
C ARG A 264 25.91 11.42 7.32
N SER A 265 27.06 10.94 6.87
CA SER A 265 28.15 11.76 6.29
C SER A 265 28.16 11.72 4.77
N ALA A 266 27.50 10.75 4.15
CA ALA A 266 27.41 10.57 2.70
C ALA A 266 26.05 10.01 2.30
N THR A 267 25.69 10.23 1.05
CA THR A 267 24.54 9.61 0.40
C THR A 267 24.89 8.19 0.00
N ASP A 268 23.99 7.25 0.29
CA ASP A 268 24.03 5.87 -0.16
C ASP A 268 22.65 5.43 -0.64
N ILE A 269 22.60 4.36 -1.41
CA ILE A 269 21.37 3.77 -1.95
C ILE A 269 21.15 2.41 -1.27
N LEU A 270 19.99 2.22 -0.67
CA LEU A 270 19.49 0.91 -0.31
C LEU A 270 18.64 0.39 -1.47
N LEU A 271 19.12 -0.63 -2.15
CA LEU A 271 18.39 -1.34 -3.20
C LEU A 271 17.68 -2.55 -2.60
N VAL A 272 16.36 -2.47 -2.51
CA VAL A 272 15.52 -3.59 -2.10
C VAL A 272 15.21 -4.44 -3.33
N HIS A 273 15.84 -5.59 -3.42
CA HIS A 273 15.72 -6.49 -4.56
C HIS A 273 14.36 -7.17 -4.60
N ARG A 274 13.61 -6.91 -5.67
CA ARG A 274 12.35 -7.55 -6.00
C ARG A 274 12.40 -8.05 -7.44
N PRO A 275 12.74 -9.33 -7.64
CA PRO A 275 12.92 -9.89 -8.98
C PRO A 275 11.70 -9.70 -9.89
N GLY A 276 11.92 -9.40 -11.15
CA GLY A 276 10.85 -9.30 -12.15
C GLY A 276 10.00 -8.02 -12.08
N SER A 277 10.31 -7.09 -11.17
CA SER A 277 9.57 -5.81 -11.11
C SER A 277 9.72 -5.02 -12.40
N ALA A 278 8.59 -4.67 -13.03
CA ALA A 278 8.55 -3.84 -14.22
C ALA A 278 8.83 -2.35 -13.92
N GLN A 279 8.61 -1.95 -12.68
CA GLN A 279 8.81 -0.59 -12.18
C GLN A 279 9.80 -0.58 -11.02
N ALA A 280 10.43 0.58 -10.81
CA ALA A 280 11.25 0.90 -9.65
C ALA A 280 10.55 1.98 -8.85
N ASN A 281 10.42 1.79 -7.53
CA ASN A 281 9.91 2.77 -6.59
C ASN A 281 11.07 3.42 -5.87
N ILE A 282 11.17 4.74 -5.97
CA ILE A 282 12.24 5.55 -5.39
C ILE A 282 11.66 6.38 -4.24
N ALA A 283 12.29 6.33 -3.08
CA ALA A 283 12.05 7.24 -1.97
C ALA A 283 13.39 7.83 -1.53
N LEU A 284 13.49 9.14 -1.42
CA LEU A 284 14.71 9.81 -0.98
C LEU A 284 14.41 10.99 -0.05
N GLY A 285 15.29 11.26 0.90
CA GLY A 285 15.12 12.35 1.84
C GLY A 285 16.04 12.26 3.04
N ASN A 286 15.70 12.99 4.09
CA ASN A 286 16.39 12.99 5.38
C ASN A 286 15.51 13.57 6.50
N THR A 287 15.89 13.36 7.75
CA THR A 287 15.27 14.05 8.90
C THR A 287 15.48 15.57 8.83
N THR A 288 14.50 16.32 9.34
CA THR A 288 14.48 17.78 9.19
C THR A 288 14.52 18.52 10.53
N MET A 289 13.38 18.99 11.00
CA MET A 289 13.23 19.93 12.09
C MET A 289 12.26 19.46 13.15
N MET A 290 12.31 20.06 14.33
CA MET A 290 11.27 19.93 15.35
C MET A 290 9.97 20.62 14.89
N PRO A 291 8.79 20.19 15.38
CA PRO A 291 7.51 20.70 14.90
C PRO A 291 7.30 22.22 15.07
N THR A 292 7.95 22.80 16.08
CA THR A 292 7.85 24.25 16.40
C THR A 292 8.88 25.13 15.70
N ASP A 293 9.78 24.56 14.89
CA ASP A 293 10.81 25.35 14.19
C ASP A 293 10.13 26.29 13.17
N PRO A 294 10.38 27.61 13.27
CA PRO A 294 9.74 28.61 12.39
C PRO A 294 10.12 28.47 10.91
N ILE A 295 11.19 27.71 10.60
CA ILE A 295 11.55 27.41 9.20
C ILE A 295 10.46 26.61 8.45
N TYR A 296 9.52 26.02 9.18
CA TYR A 296 8.46 25.17 8.62
C TYR A 296 7.73 25.84 7.47
N TYR A 297 7.31 27.11 7.60
CA TYR A 297 6.52 27.77 6.57
C TYR A 297 7.29 27.95 5.27
N ALA A 298 8.55 28.36 5.38
CA ALA A 298 9.43 28.48 4.23
C ALA A 298 9.78 27.11 3.61
N GLY A 299 10.04 26.12 4.47
CA GLY A 299 10.25 24.73 4.05
C GLY A 299 9.02 24.13 3.35
N ARG A 300 7.82 24.39 3.88
CA ARG A 300 6.56 23.93 3.28
C ARG A 300 6.34 24.54 1.89
N ALA A 301 6.61 25.85 1.73
CA ALA A 301 6.53 26.53 0.44
C ALA A 301 7.56 25.96 -0.57
N ALA A 302 8.80 25.74 -0.14
CA ALA A 302 9.84 25.12 -0.98
C ALA A 302 9.46 23.70 -1.41
N THR A 303 8.94 22.88 -0.47
CA THR A 303 8.51 21.51 -0.77
C THR A 303 7.32 21.50 -1.75
N GLN A 304 6.39 22.46 -1.62
CA GLN A 304 5.28 22.61 -2.55
C GLN A 304 5.77 22.92 -3.97
N VAL A 305 6.74 23.82 -4.12
CA VAL A 305 7.38 24.13 -5.42
C VAL A 305 8.09 22.88 -5.99
N LEU A 306 8.79 22.12 -5.13
CA LEU A 306 9.53 20.94 -5.59
C LEU A 306 8.60 19.85 -6.09
N GLY A 307 7.60 19.45 -5.32
CA GLY A 307 6.80 18.26 -5.63
C GLY A 307 5.46 18.20 -4.91
N GLY A 308 4.87 19.33 -4.50
CA GLY A 308 3.64 19.33 -3.71
C GLY A 308 2.35 19.08 -4.51
N GLY A 309 2.41 18.93 -5.82
CA GLY A 309 1.24 18.70 -6.66
C GLY A 309 1.59 18.52 -8.13
N ALA A 310 0.56 18.45 -8.99
CA ALA A 310 0.71 18.22 -10.42
C ALA A 310 1.33 19.40 -11.18
N ASP A 311 1.32 20.57 -10.61
CA ASP A 311 1.95 21.80 -11.13
C ASP A 311 3.37 22.02 -10.59
N ALA A 312 3.87 21.11 -9.76
CA ALA A 312 5.20 21.18 -9.17
C ALA A 312 6.30 20.60 -10.08
N ARG A 313 7.56 21.01 -9.84
CA ARG A 313 8.71 20.66 -10.69
C ARG A 313 8.86 19.17 -10.96
N LEU A 314 8.77 18.33 -9.92
CA LEU A 314 8.99 16.89 -10.07
C LEU A 314 7.95 16.26 -10.98
N PHE A 315 6.68 16.62 -10.79
CA PHE A 315 5.61 16.10 -11.62
C PHE A 315 5.71 16.58 -13.08
N LEU A 316 5.86 17.90 -13.30
CA LEU A 316 5.97 18.48 -14.63
C LEU A 316 7.17 17.91 -15.42
N ILE A 317 8.30 17.70 -14.75
CA ILE A 317 9.52 17.22 -15.43
C ILE A 317 9.46 15.71 -15.67
N LEU A 318 9.21 14.90 -14.63
CA LEU A 318 9.31 13.44 -14.76
C LEU A 318 8.10 12.86 -15.50
N ARG A 319 6.90 13.41 -15.29
CA ARG A 319 5.68 12.92 -15.95
C ARG A 319 5.45 13.61 -17.30
N GLU A 320 5.25 14.94 -17.28
CA GLU A 320 4.77 15.66 -18.48
C GLU A 320 5.86 15.78 -19.56
N GLN A 321 7.10 16.13 -19.18
CA GLN A 321 8.17 16.32 -20.16
C GLN A 321 8.88 15.02 -20.55
N LYS A 322 9.10 14.10 -19.57
CA LYS A 322 9.92 12.91 -19.78
C LYS A 322 9.11 11.61 -19.90
N SER A 323 7.85 11.60 -19.47
CA SER A 323 6.97 10.42 -19.49
C SER A 323 7.58 9.18 -18.81
N TRP A 324 8.33 9.40 -17.74
CA TRP A 324 9.02 8.32 -17.00
C TRP A 324 8.19 7.72 -15.87
N THR A 325 7.19 8.46 -15.40
CA THR A 325 6.34 8.12 -14.25
C THR A 325 4.90 8.57 -14.45
N TYR A 326 3.99 8.01 -13.67
CA TYR A 326 2.63 8.55 -13.50
C TYR A 326 2.57 9.67 -12.45
N GLY A 327 3.60 9.80 -11.59
CA GLY A 327 3.68 10.85 -10.59
C GLY A 327 5.01 10.83 -9.83
N ALA A 328 5.49 12.05 -9.52
CA ALA A 328 6.64 12.27 -8.67
C ALA A 328 6.31 13.43 -7.72
N TYR A 329 6.48 13.23 -6.43
CA TYR A 329 6.01 14.13 -5.39
C TYR A 329 7.08 14.39 -4.34
N ALA A 330 6.90 15.47 -3.57
CA ALA A 330 7.69 15.74 -2.37
C ALA A 330 6.77 16.18 -1.24
N ALA A 331 7.09 15.76 -0.02
CA ALA A 331 6.36 16.09 1.19
C ALA A 331 7.29 16.48 2.34
N LEU A 332 6.82 17.34 3.23
CA LEU A 332 7.49 17.74 4.46
C LEU A 332 6.61 17.33 5.64
N HIS A 333 7.10 16.40 6.43
CA HIS A 333 6.37 15.80 7.54
C HIS A 333 6.84 16.36 8.88
N ARG A 334 5.91 16.51 9.80
CA ARG A 334 6.16 16.86 11.20
C ARG A 334 5.75 15.71 12.10
N ASN A 335 6.59 15.41 13.06
CA ASN A 335 6.32 14.52 14.19
C ASN A 335 6.48 15.33 15.48
N ARG A 336 6.10 14.78 16.60
CA ARG A 336 6.43 15.36 17.92
C ARG A 336 7.94 15.46 18.15
N GLY A 337 8.71 14.50 17.62
CA GLY A 337 10.16 14.57 17.48
C GLY A 337 10.59 15.24 16.17
N LEU A 338 11.79 14.88 15.70
CA LEU A 338 12.28 15.34 14.39
C LEU A 338 11.35 14.84 13.27
N GLY A 339 10.91 15.76 12.42
CA GLY A 339 10.25 15.44 11.18
C GLY A 339 11.22 14.98 10.09
N TYR A 340 10.70 14.74 8.90
CA TYR A 340 11.45 14.40 7.71
C TYR A 340 10.85 15.06 6.47
N TRP A 341 11.65 15.14 5.43
CA TRP A 341 11.12 15.39 4.09
C TRP A 341 11.44 14.18 3.22
N GLU A 342 10.62 14.00 2.23
CA GLU A 342 10.82 12.96 1.23
C GLU A 342 10.45 13.44 -0.16
N ALA A 343 11.09 12.85 -1.18
CA ALA A 343 10.61 12.87 -2.54
C ALA A 343 10.46 11.43 -3.03
N THR A 344 9.36 11.16 -3.72
CA THR A 344 8.99 9.81 -4.19
C THR A 344 8.66 9.82 -5.67
N ALA A 345 9.00 8.73 -6.35
CA ALA A 345 8.59 8.49 -7.73
C ALA A 345 8.47 6.98 -8.00
N GLU A 346 7.46 6.60 -8.76
CA GLU A 346 7.34 5.26 -9.33
C GLU A 346 7.62 5.35 -10.82
N VAL A 347 8.68 4.71 -11.28
CA VAL A 347 9.21 4.86 -12.64
C VAL A 347 9.41 3.51 -13.31
N ARG A 348 9.41 3.48 -14.65
CA ARG A 348 9.82 2.25 -15.35
C ARG A 348 11.26 1.90 -15.00
N THR A 349 11.55 0.60 -14.89
CA THR A 349 12.88 0.08 -14.51
C THR A 349 13.98 0.55 -15.47
N ASP A 350 13.67 0.70 -16.77
CA ASP A 350 14.63 1.11 -17.81
C ASP A 350 15.12 2.57 -17.69
N VAL A 351 14.42 3.42 -16.94
CA VAL A 351 14.77 4.84 -16.75
C VAL A 351 15.03 5.20 -15.28
N ALA A 352 15.11 4.22 -14.38
CA ALA A 352 15.16 4.45 -12.94
C ALA A 352 16.40 5.24 -12.48
N ASP A 353 17.58 4.97 -13.04
CA ASP A 353 18.80 5.74 -12.78
C ASP A 353 18.69 7.18 -13.27
N SER A 354 18.19 7.37 -14.48
CA SER A 354 17.96 8.70 -15.06
C SER A 354 16.92 9.50 -14.24
N ALA A 355 15.88 8.83 -13.76
CA ALA A 355 14.85 9.44 -12.91
C ALA A 355 15.42 9.82 -11.53
N LEU A 356 16.23 8.95 -10.92
CA LEU A 356 16.92 9.25 -9.67
C LEU A 356 17.88 10.43 -9.84
N ALA A 357 18.67 10.45 -10.91
CA ALA A 357 19.57 11.57 -11.21
C ALA A 357 18.81 12.88 -11.38
N GLU A 358 17.65 12.84 -12.05
CA GLU A 358 16.78 14.02 -12.22
C GLU A 358 16.16 14.48 -10.90
N LEU A 359 15.68 13.56 -10.05
CA LEU A 359 15.20 13.88 -8.70
C LEU A 359 16.29 14.61 -7.91
N LEU A 360 17.50 14.07 -7.86
CA LEU A 360 18.65 14.68 -7.17
C LEU A 360 18.97 16.06 -7.74
N ARG A 361 18.93 16.21 -9.06
CA ARG A 361 19.16 17.50 -9.73
C ARG A 361 18.11 18.54 -9.33
N GLN A 362 16.81 18.19 -9.27
CA GLN A 362 15.77 19.14 -8.88
C GLN A 362 15.86 19.51 -7.40
N VAL A 363 16.22 18.56 -6.54
CA VAL A 363 16.49 18.83 -5.12
C VAL A 363 17.70 19.78 -4.96
N GLU A 364 18.76 19.63 -5.74
CA GLU A 364 19.91 20.55 -5.68
C GLU A 364 19.54 21.93 -6.25
N ARG A 365 18.78 21.98 -7.35
CA ARG A 365 18.33 23.23 -7.94
C ARG A 365 17.52 24.12 -7.00
N ILE A 366 16.56 23.54 -6.27
CA ILE A 366 15.73 24.34 -5.35
C ILE A 366 16.52 24.88 -4.16
N ARG A 367 17.67 24.27 -3.83
CA ARG A 367 18.59 24.73 -2.79
C ARG A 367 19.50 25.87 -3.25
N THR A 368 19.92 25.83 -4.49
CA THR A 368 21.02 26.66 -5.03
C THR A 368 20.55 27.73 -5.99
N GLU A 369 19.53 27.49 -6.78
CA GLU A 369 19.00 28.42 -7.77
C GLU A 369 17.89 29.30 -7.18
N ALA A 370 17.67 30.47 -7.78
CA ALA A 370 16.52 31.31 -7.44
C ALA A 370 15.22 30.60 -7.81
N ILE A 371 14.26 30.59 -6.91
CA ILE A 371 12.91 30.09 -7.20
C ILE A 371 12.18 31.16 -8.01
N PRO A 372 11.67 30.84 -9.22
CA PRO A 372 10.89 31.79 -10.01
C PRO A 372 9.64 32.24 -9.24
N ASP A 373 9.32 33.53 -9.37
CA ASP A 373 8.14 34.12 -8.70
C ASP A 373 6.84 33.38 -9.09
N SER A 374 6.71 32.97 -10.35
CA SER A 374 5.55 32.21 -10.83
C SER A 374 5.35 30.87 -10.09
N GLU A 375 6.42 30.11 -9.85
CA GLU A 375 6.36 28.84 -9.11
C GLU A 375 6.01 29.08 -7.63
N LEU A 376 6.64 30.09 -7.01
CA LEU A 376 6.34 30.40 -5.61
C LEU A 376 4.92 30.94 -5.42
N VAL A 377 4.44 31.78 -6.34
CA VAL A 377 3.07 32.31 -6.31
C VAL A 377 2.06 31.17 -6.45
N ALA A 378 2.27 30.23 -7.38
CA ALA A 378 1.42 29.07 -7.56
C ALA A 378 1.42 28.19 -6.29
N ALA A 379 2.58 27.87 -5.76
CA ALA A 379 2.73 27.05 -4.54
C ALA A 379 2.03 27.67 -3.31
N LYS A 380 2.25 28.97 -3.09
CA LYS A 380 1.59 29.73 -2.01
C LYS A 380 0.08 29.84 -2.25
N GLY A 381 -0.32 30.10 -3.49
CA GLY A 381 -1.73 30.15 -3.89
C GLY A 381 -2.47 28.86 -3.54
N PHE A 382 -1.86 27.72 -3.84
CA PHE A 382 -2.41 26.42 -3.47
C PHE A 382 -2.50 26.24 -1.94
N LEU A 383 -1.39 26.40 -1.21
CA LEU A 383 -1.33 26.17 0.23
C LEU A 383 -2.25 27.10 1.04
N VAL A 384 -2.31 28.38 0.65
CA VAL A 384 -3.15 29.39 1.31
C VAL A 384 -4.61 29.23 0.90
N GLY A 385 -4.86 28.89 -0.38
CA GLY A 385 -6.21 28.74 -0.92
C GLY A 385 -6.92 27.44 -0.48
N SER A 386 -6.19 26.33 -0.32
CA SER A 386 -6.76 25.06 0.12
C SER A 386 -6.94 24.96 1.64
N PHE A 387 -6.26 25.80 2.44
CA PHE A 387 -6.35 25.73 3.89
C PHE A 387 -7.78 25.82 4.45
N PRO A 388 -8.68 26.69 3.95
CA PRO A 388 -10.06 26.72 4.43
C PRO A 388 -10.78 25.37 4.34
N LEU A 389 -10.50 24.57 3.30
CA LEU A 389 -11.09 23.24 3.12
C LEU A 389 -10.68 22.24 4.21
N THR A 390 -9.63 22.53 4.96
CA THR A 390 -9.16 21.68 6.07
C THR A 390 -9.79 22.02 7.43
N ILE A 391 -10.68 23.00 7.47
CA ILE A 391 -11.38 23.50 8.67
C ILE A 391 -12.86 23.77 8.39
N GLU A 392 -13.43 23.08 7.43
CA GLU A 392 -14.82 23.27 6.98
C GLU A 392 -15.82 22.60 7.94
N THR A 393 -15.51 21.40 8.39
CA THR A 393 -16.38 20.63 9.29
C THR A 393 -15.90 20.66 10.74
N PRO A 394 -16.80 20.45 11.73
CA PRO A 394 -16.41 20.32 13.15
C PRO A 394 -15.31 19.27 13.38
N SER A 395 -15.37 18.12 12.73
CA SER A 395 -14.36 17.05 12.83
C SER A 395 -12.99 17.53 12.31
N GLN A 396 -12.94 18.21 11.18
CA GLN A 396 -11.69 18.81 10.67
C GLN A 396 -11.13 19.86 11.63
N ILE A 397 -11.99 20.71 12.20
CA ILE A 397 -11.59 21.72 13.18
C ILE A 397 -11.01 21.04 14.42
N ALA A 398 -11.69 20.02 14.96
CA ALA A 398 -11.21 19.24 16.10
C ALA A 398 -9.84 18.63 15.83
N GLY A 399 -9.65 18.04 14.65
CA GLY A 399 -8.38 17.48 14.21
C GLY A 399 -7.26 18.52 14.09
N GLN A 400 -7.53 19.70 13.49
CA GLN A 400 -6.55 20.78 13.37
C GLN A 400 -6.16 21.36 14.72
N VAL A 401 -7.13 21.62 15.61
CA VAL A 401 -6.87 22.11 16.97
C VAL A 401 -6.10 21.07 17.75
N GLY A 402 -6.53 19.81 17.68
CA GLY A 402 -5.82 18.68 18.30
C GLY A 402 -4.36 18.62 17.87
N ASN A 403 -4.10 18.67 16.57
CA ASN A 403 -2.74 18.66 16.04
C ASN A 403 -1.87 19.84 16.53
N VAL A 404 -2.45 21.05 16.56
CA VAL A 404 -1.76 22.26 17.07
C VAL A 404 -1.35 22.07 18.53
N LYS A 405 -2.27 21.61 19.37
CA LYS A 405 -2.03 21.42 20.82
C LYS A 405 -1.05 20.28 21.09
N LEU A 406 -1.24 19.15 20.43
CA LEU A 406 -0.41 17.96 20.62
C LEU A 406 1.04 18.16 20.17
N LEU A 407 1.27 18.96 19.10
CA LEU A 407 2.59 19.32 18.62
C LEU A 407 3.17 20.60 19.25
N GLY A 408 2.40 21.32 20.08
CA GLY A 408 2.86 22.54 20.75
C GLY A 408 3.11 23.70 19.81
N LEU A 409 2.30 23.88 18.74
CA LEU A 409 2.54 24.88 17.70
C LEU A 409 2.16 26.33 18.08
N GLY A 410 1.55 26.52 19.25
CA GLY A 410 1.03 27.80 19.69
C GLY A 410 -0.37 28.11 19.20
N ASP A 411 -1.13 28.88 19.98
CA ASP A 411 -2.58 29.10 19.78
C ASP A 411 -2.90 29.97 18.57
N ASP A 412 -1.97 30.79 18.14
CA ASP A 412 -2.09 31.64 16.97
C ASP A 412 -1.78 30.93 15.64
N TYR A 413 -1.36 29.64 15.70
CA TYR A 413 -0.91 28.89 14.54
C TYR A 413 -1.96 28.86 13.42
N LEU A 414 -3.18 28.42 13.73
CA LEU A 414 -4.25 28.29 12.73
C LEU A 414 -4.70 29.67 12.20
N ARG A 415 -4.76 30.66 13.09
CA ARG A 415 -5.16 32.01 12.74
C ARG A 415 -4.15 32.68 11.79
N LEU A 416 -2.85 32.50 12.04
CA LEU A 416 -1.77 33.14 11.28
C LEU A 416 -1.19 32.26 10.18
N TYR A 417 -1.67 31.03 10.01
CA TYR A 417 -1.09 30.06 9.06
C TYR A 417 -1.02 30.62 7.63
N ARG A 418 -2.15 31.15 7.13
CA ARG A 418 -2.22 31.73 5.78
C ARG A 418 -1.36 32.97 5.61
N GLU A 419 -1.32 33.82 6.62
CA GLU A 419 -0.50 35.04 6.61
C GLU A 419 0.99 34.68 6.58
N ARG A 420 1.44 33.79 7.48
CA ARG A 420 2.84 33.33 7.56
C ARG A 420 3.29 32.66 6.27
N LEU A 421 2.47 31.80 5.68
CA LEU A 421 2.75 31.20 4.36
C LEU A 421 2.74 32.24 3.24
N GLY A 422 1.76 33.10 3.21
CA GLY A 422 1.65 34.17 2.21
C GLY A 422 2.85 35.13 2.21
N ALA A 423 3.45 35.37 3.39
CA ALA A 423 4.60 36.24 3.57
C ALA A 423 5.94 35.60 3.14
N VAL A 424 6.00 34.28 2.90
CA VAL A 424 7.25 33.61 2.50
C VAL A 424 7.76 34.17 1.18
N THR A 425 9.03 34.58 1.18
CA THR A 425 9.76 35.06 0.00
C THR A 425 10.53 33.94 -0.69
N ALA A 426 10.89 34.10 -1.97
CA ALA A 426 11.70 33.15 -2.72
C ALA A 426 13.08 32.89 -2.04
N LEU A 427 13.69 33.95 -1.47
CA LEU A 427 14.94 33.83 -0.73
C LEU A 427 14.79 32.96 0.53
N GLN A 428 13.71 33.16 1.30
CA GLN A 428 13.41 32.35 2.48
C GLN A 428 13.12 30.89 2.13
N ALA A 429 12.32 30.64 1.09
CA ALA A 429 12.01 29.28 0.63
C ALA A 429 13.28 28.54 0.18
N ARG A 430 14.15 29.20 -0.62
CA ARG A 430 15.45 28.63 -1.00
C ARG A 430 16.36 28.38 0.19
N ALA A 431 16.47 29.32 1.11
CA ALA A 431 17.28 29.15 2.32
C ALA A 431 16.78 28.00 3.20
N ALA A 432 15.47 27.83 3.30
CA ALA A 432 14.86 26.69 3.98
C ALA A 432 15.19 25.37 3.27
N ALA A 433 15.06 25.30 1.94
CA ALA A 433 15.45 24.13 1.17
C ALA A 433 16.94 23.79 1.37
N ALA A 434 17.82 24.77 1.36
CA ALA A 434 19.27 24.60 1.59
C ALA A 434 19.58 24.02 2.98
N ARG A 435 18.79 24.42 4.01
CA ARG A 435 18.95 23.89 5.38
C ARG A 435 18.32 22.50 5.56
N LEU A 436 17.15 22.27 4.99
CA LEU A 436 16.36 21.07 5.23
C LEU A 436 16.78 19.88 4.36
N TYR A 437 17.15 20.11 3.09
CA TYR A 437 17.50 19.05 2.15
C TYR A 437 19.00 18.85 2.09
N ARG A 438 19.50 17.86 2.82
CA ARG A 438 20.94 17.59 2.97
C ARG A 438 21.45 16.70 1.83
N THR A 439 21.60 17.24 0.63
CA THR A 439 21.92 16.49 -0.59
C THR A 439 23.21 15.68 -0.56
N ARG A 440 24.14 15.99 0.35
CA ARG A 440 25.37 15.19 0.55
C ARG A 440 25.20 14.02 1.52
N ALA A 441 24.05 13.89 2.16
CA ALA A 441 23.77 12.91 3.19
C ALA A 441 22.30 12.42 3.12
N LEU A 442 21.83 12.15 1.91
CA LEU A 442 20.48 11.62 1.67
C LEU A 442 20.42 10.14 2.00
N THR A 443 19.29 9.73 2.52
CA THR A 443 18.82 8.36 2.44
C THR A 443 18.11 8.19 1.11
N ILE A 444 18.51 7.17 0.33
CA ILE A 444 17.84 6.80 -0.92
C ILE A 444 17.46 5.32 -0.81
N VAL A 445 16.20 5.01 -1.02
CA VAL A 445 15.70 3.64 -1.12
C VAL A 445 15.13 3.45 -2.52
N VAL A 446 15.55 2.38 -3.18
CA VAL A 446 15.01 1.96 -4.48
C VAL A 446 14.52 0.54 -4.36
N VAL A 447 13.23 0.31 -4.63
CA VAL A 447 12.62 -1.03 -4.64
C VAL A 447 12.39 -1.43 -6.09
N GLY A 448 12.96 -2.54 -6.53
CA GLY A 448 12.81 -3.00 -7.89
C GLY A 448 13.68 -4.20 -8.25
N ASP A 449 13.75 -4.51 -9.53
CA ASP A 449 14.56 -5.62 -10.02
C ASP A 449 16.07 -5.29 -9.94
N GLY A 450 16.70 -5.73 -8.84
CA GLY A 450 18.10 -5.44 -8.55
C GLY A 450 19.06 -5.90 -9.66
N ALA A 451 18.75 -6.99 -10.34
CA ALA A 451 19.54 -7.49 -11.47
C ALA A 451 19.65 -6.47 -12.61
N LYS A 452 18.60 -5.67 -12.81
CA LYS A 452 18.56 -4.63 -13.85
C LYS A 452 19.04 -3.27 -13.35
N LEU A 453 18.94 -3.03 -12.04
CA LEU A 453 19.15 -1.70 -11.44
C LEU A 453 20.55 -1.51 -10.87
N TYR A 454 21.16 -2.54 -10.28
CA TYR A 454 22.37 -2.41 -9.47
C TYR A 454 23.52 -1.71 -10.21
N ASP A 455 23.89 -2.18 -11.40
CA ASP A 455 25.02 -1.64 -12.16
C ASP A 455 24.83 -0.18 -12.59
N ARG A 456 23.59 0.22 -12.79
CA ARG A 456 23.21 1.59 -13.15
C ARG A 456 23.20 2.51 -11.92
N LEU A 457 22.63 2.05 -10.81
CA LEU A 457 22.53 2.84 -9.56
C LEU A 457 23.90 3.05 -8.90
N LYS A 458 24.82 2.09 -8.96
CA LYS A 458 26.18 2.22 -8.39
C LYS A 458 27.01 3.34 -9.03
N THR A 459 26.61 3.85 -10.20
CA THR A 459 27.26 4.99 -10.84
C THR A 459 26.86 6.32 -10.18
N ILE A 460 25.75 6.34 -9.42
CA ILE A 460 25.22 7.54 -8.75
C ILE A 460 25.74 7.63 -7.31
N ALA A 461 25.67 6.54 -6.56
CA ALA A 461 26.13 6.43 -5.18
C ALA A 461 26.42 4.97 -4.79
N PRO A 462 27.15 4.70 -3.70
CA PRO A 462 27.32 3.35 -3.16
C PRO A 462 25.97 2.66 -2.93
N VAL A 463 25.86 1.40 -3.35
CA VAL A 463 24.62 0.60 -3.28
C VAL A 463 24.78 -0.54 -2.27
N ARG A 464 23.91 -0.61 -1.29
CA ARG A 464 23.68 -1.78 -0.44
C ARG A 464 22.45 -2.51 -0.96
N VAL A 465 22.47 -3.84 -0.97
CA VAL A 465 21.36 -4.66 -1.46
C VAL A 465 20.76 -5.47 -0.32
N VAL A 466 19.44 -5.49 -0.25
CA VAL A 466 18.65 -6.34 0.65
C VAL A 466 17.49 -6.97 -0.11
N ASP A 467 16.89 -8.03 0.42
CA ASP A 467 15.59 -8.51 -0.05
C ASP A 467 14.43 -7.74 0.63
N VAL A 468 13.20 -8.12 0.31
CA VAL A 468 11.98 -7.50 0.89
C VAL A 468 11.83 -7.75 2.39
N ASP A 469 12.52 -8.73 2.94
CA ASP A 469 12.59 -9.04 4.37
C ASP A 469 13.76 -8.31 5.07
N GLY A 470 14.56 -7.54 4.33
CA GLY A 470 15.72 -6.80 4.84
C GLY A 470 17.01 -7.63 4.98
N LYS A 471 17.05 -8.85 4.46
CA LYS A 471 18.27 -9.67 4.50
C LYS A 471 19.30 -9.14 3.50
N PRO A 472 20.57 -8.98 3.90
CA PRO A 472 21.62 -8.53 3.00
C PRO A 472 21.86 -9.52 1.85
N HIS A 473 22.07 -8.97 0.65
CA HIS A 473 22.47 -9.67 -0.55
C HIS A 473 23.76 -9.09 -1.12
N THR A 474 24.55 -9.92 -1.79
CA THR A 474 25.67 -9.49 -2.60
C THR A 474 25.19 -9.20 -4.04
N PRO A 475 25.95 -8.46 -4.84
CA PRO A 475 25.62 -8.28 -6.27
C PRO A 475 25.52 -9.60 -7.06
N ALA A 476 26.25 -10.63 -6.64
CA ALA A 476 26.19 -11.96 -7.24
C ALA A 476 24.85 -12.66 -7.01
N ASP A 477 24.20 -12.38 -5.88
CA ASP A 477 22.91 -12.97 -5.54
C ASP A 477 21.76 -12.40 -6.38
N LEU A 478 21.97 -11.26 -7.04
CA LEU A 478 20.96 -10.62 -7.89
C LEU A 478 20.68 -11.39 -9.19
N ASN A 479 21.69 -12.10 -9.68
CA ASN A 479 21.61 -12.98 -10.83
C ASN A 479 22.27 -14.32 -10.48
N PRO A 480 21.67 -15.11 -9.57
CA PRO A 480 22.24 -16.41 -9.27
C PRO A 480 22.28 -17.20 -10.58
N PRO A 481 23.45 -17.81 -10.92
CA PRO A 481 23.49 -18.67 -12.08
C PRO A 481 22.46 -19.77 -11.89
N ALA A 482 21.52 -19.91 -12.84
CA ALA A 482 20.59 -21.02 -12.86
C ALA A 482 21.41 -22.30 -13.06
N ALA A 483 21.68 -23.01 -11.98
CA ALA A 483 22.30 -24.33 -12.07
C ALA A 483 21.26 -25.29 -12.63
N PRO A 484 21.62 -26.16 -13.60
CA PRO A 484 20.74 -27.21 -14.07
C PRO A 484 20.30 -28.04 -12.85
N VAL A 485 19.01 -28.07 -12.57
CA VAL A 485 18.44 -28.88 -11.49
C VAL A 485 18.07 -30.23 -12.09
N ALA A 486 18.62 -31.31 -11.56
CA ALA A 486 18.21 -32.66 -11.96
C ALA A 486 16.76 -32.90 -11.52
N LEU A 487 15.90 -33.22 -12.46
CA LEU A 487 14.52 -33.57 -12.21
C LEU A 487 14.39 -35.03 -11.77
N ASP A 488 13.55 -35.29 -10.79
CA ASP A 488 13.16 -36.64 -10.39
C ASP A 488 12.12 -37.17 -11.38
N ILE A 489 12.57 -37.85 -12.41
CA ILE A 489 11.71 -38.40 -13.47
C ILE A 489 10.73 -39.45 -12.97
N THR A 490 10.89 -40.00 -11.76
CA THR A 490 9.95 -40.94 -11.16
C THR A 490 8.62 -40.28 -10.77
N GLN A 491 8.61 -38.95 -10.67
CA GLN A 491 7.39 -38.16 -10.43
C GLN A 491 6.52 -38.03 -11.69
N PHE A 492 7.07 -38.33 -12.86
CA PHE A 492 6.33 -38.23 -14.14
C PHE A 492 5.48 -39.46 -14.40
N VAL A 493 4.40 -39.58 -13.66
CA VAL A 493 3.47 -40.72 -13.73
C VAL A 493 2.26 -40.34 -14.60
N VAL A 494 1.74 -41.30 -15.36
CA VAL A 494 0.51 -41.14 -16.14
C VAL A 494 -0.67 -40.88 -15.21
N HIS A 495 -1.32 -39.75 -15.35
CA HIS A 495 -2.50 -39.34 -14.57
C HIS A 495 -3.30 -38.26 -15.27
N THR A 496 -4.50 -38.02 -14.78
CA THR A 496 -5.34 -36.88 -15.19
C THR A 496 -5.82 -36.17 -13.95
N ASP A 497 -5.56 -34.86 -13.89
CA ASP A 497 -5.98 -33.97 -12.81
C ASP A 497 -7.02 -32.99 -13.32
N SER A 498 -8.03 -32.71 -12.50
CA SER A 498 -8.95 -31.61 -12.71
C SER A 498 -8.88 -30.61 -11.57
N ALA A 499 -8.81 -29.32 -11.88
CA ALA A 499 -8.77 -28.26 -10.91
C ALA A 499 -9.87 -27.23 -11.20
N ARG A 500 -10.47 -26.68 -10.14
CA ARG A 500 -11.36 -25.53 -10.25
C ARG A 500 -10.56 -24.24 -10.13
N VAL A 501 -11.01 -23.24 -10.88
CA VAL A 501 -10.46 -21.90 -10.81
C VAL A 501 -11.46 -21.01 -10.08
N MET A 502 -10.99 -20.35 -9.02
CA MET A 502 -11.79 -19.45 -8.19
C MET A 502 -11.33 -18.00 -8.41
N LEU A 503 -12.27 -17.06 -8.50
CA LEU A 503 -12.03 -15.63 -8.52
C LEU A 503 -12.86 -14.97 -7.42
N GLN A 504 -12.21 -14.30 -6.47
CA GLN A 504 -12.87 -13.70 -5.30
C GLN A 504 -13.77 -14.69 -4.54
N GLY A 505 -13.33 -15.96 -4.43
CA GLY A 505 -14.08 -17.02 -3.76
C GLY A 505 -15.23 -17.63 -4.57
N ASN A 506 -15.49 -17.14 -5.80
CA ASN A 506 -16.54 -17.68 -6.68
C ASN A 506 -15.94 -18.56 -7.79
N PRO A 507 -16.62 -19.64 -8.22
CA PRO A 507 -16.16 -20.44 -9.35
C PRO A 507 -16.08 -19.61 -10.64
N ALA A 508 -14.89 -19.57 -11.25
CA ALA A 508 -14.61 -18.82 -12.47
C ALA A 508 -14.26 -19.72 -13.67
N GLY A 509 -14.05 -21.01 -13.45
CA GLY A 509 -13.73 -21.95 -14.50
C GLY A 509 -13.07 -23.22 -14.02
N PHE A 510 -12.44 -23.93 -14.94
CA PHE A 510 -11.74 -25.19 -14.67
C PHE A 510 -10.51 -25.34 -15.54
N THR A 511 -9.57 -26.16 -15.06
CA THR A 511 -8.40 -26.66 -15.79
C THR A 511 -8.37 -28.17 -15.68
N VAL A 512 -8.06 -28.85 -16.78
CA VAL A 512 -7.82 -30.29 -16.81
C VAL A 512 -6.43 -30.52 -17.39
N SER A 513 -5.57 -31.24 -16.66
CA SER A 513 -4.24 -31.64 -17.13
C SER A 513 -4.14 -33.15 -17.23
N GLU A 514 -3.40 -33.62 -18.21
CA GLU A 514 -3.18 -35.04 -18.49
C GLU A 514 -1.72 -35.27 -18.77
N VAL A 515 -1.15 -36.32 -18.15
CA VAL A 515 0.17 -36.83 -18.44
C VAL A 515 0.04 -38.18 -19.17
N ARG A 516 0.61 -38.29 -20.37
CA ARG A 516 0.66 -39.50 -21.19
C ARG A 516 2.09 -39.88 -21.49
N ARG A 517 2.36 -41.19 -21.67
CA ARG A 517 3.69 -41.71 -21.99
C ARG A 517 3.62 -42.55 -23.27
N PRO A 518 3.62 -41.96 -24.46
CA PRO A 518 3.88 -42.67 -25.73
C PRO A 518 5.27 -43.31 -25.71
N ALA A 519 5.57 -44.22 -26.67
CA ALA A 519 6.76 -45.07 -26.64
C ALA A 519 8.11 -44.33 -26.46
N ASP A 520 8.28 -43.16 -27.08
CA ASP A 520 9.53 -42.40 -27.15
C ASP A 520 9.41 -40.96 -26.58
N SER A 521 8.30 -40.63 -25.93
CA SER A 521 8.05 -39.29 -25.41
C SER A 521 7.23 -39.30 -24.12
N LEU A 522 7.26 -38.19 -23.44
CA LEU A 522 6.36 -37.84 -22.31
C LEU A 522 5.58 -36.62 -22.74
N VAL A 523 4.25 -36.67 -22.62
CA VAL A 523 3.37 -35.60 -23.06
C VAL A 523 2.56 -35.07 -21.88
N TYR A 524 2.71 -33.78 -21.61
CA TYR A 524 1.83 -33.02 -20.71
C TYR A 524 0.84 -32.22 -21.57
N ALA A 525 -0.44 -32.41 -21.34
CA ALA A 525 -1.50 -31.66 -22.02
C ALA A 525 -2.39 -30.98 -20.98
N GLU A 526 -2.73 -29.72 -21.19
CA GLU A 526 -3.58 -28.93 -20.31
C GLU A 526 -4.67 -28.20 -21.10
N ARG A 527 -5.87 -28.20 -20.58
CA ARG A 527 -7.02 -27.43 -21.08
C ARG A 527 -7.59 -26.56 -19.99
N SER A 528 -7.65 -25.27 -20.24
CA SER A 528 -8.24 -24.28 -19.33
C SER A 528 -9.45 -23.60 -19.98
N ASN A 529 -10.53 -23.40 -19.21
CA ASN A 529 -11.70 -22.66 -19.63
C ASN A 529 -12.16 -21.76 -18.47
N LEU A 530 -12.08 -20.46 -18.68
CA LEU A 530 -12.41 -19.45 -17.67
C LEU A 530 -13.47 -18.49 -18.19
N GLY A 531 -14.30 -17.98 -17.26
CA GLY A 531 -15.31 -16.97 -17.56
C GLY A 531 -16.35 -17.41 -18.59
N GLY A 532 -16.76 -18.71 -18.58
CA GLY A 532 -17.73 -19.23 -19.52
C GLY A 532 -17.25 -19.24 -20.98
N GLY A 533 -15.92 -19.29 -21.20
CA GLY A 533 -15.32 -19.30 -22.55
C GLY A 533 -14.69 -17.98 -22.98
N VAL A 534 -14.68 -16.97 -22.12
CA VAL A 534 -13.95 -15.71 -22.36
C VAL A 534 -12.46 -15.94 -22.52
N PHE A 535 -11.92 -16.90 -21.76
CA PHE A 535 -10.56 -17.41 -21.95
C PHE A 535 -10.59 -18.92 -22.08
N GLN A 536 -10.00 -19.43 -23.16
CA GLN A 536 -9.80 -20.85 -23.41
C GLN A 536 -8.35 -21.07 -23.86
N GLN A 537 -7.71 -22.09 -23.32
CA GLN A 537 -6.35 -22.45 -23.68
C GLN A 537 -6.18 -23.97 -23.72
N ASN A 538 -5.58 -24.45 -24.79
CA ASN A 538 -5.14 -25.83 -24.93
C ASN A 538 -3.62 -25.81 -25.11
N THR A 539 -2.90 -26.47 -24.23
CA THR A 539 -1.44 -26.54 -24.27
C THR A 539 -1.00 -27.99 -24.33
N THR A 540 -0.03 -28.29 -25.17
CA THR A 540 0.63 -29.61 -25.25
C THR A 540 2.14 -29.38 -25.17
N VAL A 541 2.77 -30.01 -24.19
CA VAL A 541 4.24 -30.00 -24.02
C VAL A 541 4.75 -31.42 -24.23
N VAL A 542 5.65 -31.60 -25.17
CA VAL A 542 6.34 -32.87 -25.44
C VAL A 542 7.72 -32.81 -24.80
N LEU A 543 8.04 -33.82 -23.98
CA LEU A 543 9.26 -33.89 -23.23
C LEU A 543 10.03 -35.18 -23.55
N ASN A 544 11.31 -35.16 -23.29
CA ASN A 544 12.17 -36.33 -23.32
C ASN A 544 11.86 -37.21 -22.08
N PRO A 545 11.54 -38.51 -22.25
CA PRO A 545 11.14 -39.38 -21.14
C PRO A 545 12.30 -39.78 -20.22
N THR A 546 13.56 -39.51 -20.61
CA THR A 546 14.75 -39.91 -19.83
C THR A 546 15.26 -38.82 -18.89
N ASP A 547 15.04 -37.53 -19.23
CA ASP A 547 15.58 -36.40 -18.47
C ASP A 547 14.58 -35.25 -18.25
N GLY A 548 13.37 -35.35 -18.84
CA GLY A 548 12.34 -34.33 -18.71
C GLY A 548 12.59 -33.05 -19.51
N THR A 549 13.57 -33.02 -20.41
CA THR A 549 13.83 -31.85 -21.25
C THR A 549 12.70 -31.62 -22.25
N VAL A 550 12.30 -30.35 -22.45
CA VAL A 550 11.24 -29.99 -23.41
C VAL A 550 11.76 -30.17 -24.84
N ARG A 551 10.94 -30.82 -25.68
CA ARG A 551 11.20 -31.02 -27.13
C ARG A 551 10.30 -30.14 -27.98
N GLN A 552 9.03 -29.95 -27.59
CA GLN A 552 8.06 -29.18 -28.37
C GLN A 552 6.98 -28.63 -27.46
N VAL A 553 6.45 -27.45 -27.82
CA VAL A 553 5.26 -26.85 -27.22
C VAL A 553 4.32 -26.40 -28.33
N ASP A 554 3.08 -26.87 -28.22
CA ASP A 554 1.97 -26.44 -29.04
C ASP A 554 0.88 -25.86 -28.11
N GLN A 555 0.45 -24.64 -28.39
CA GLN A 555 -0.58 -23.97 -27.60
C GLN A 555 -1.56 -23.22 -28.50
N GLU A 556 -2.84 -23.39 -28.22
CA GLU A 556 -3.92 -22.59 -28.79
C GLU A 556 -4.60 -21.82 -27.68
N THR A 557 -4.79 -20.52 -27.87
CA THR A 557 -5.43 -19.63 -26.90
C THR A 557 -6.54 -18.85 -27.58
N THR A 558 -7.68 -18.75 -26.93
CA THR A 558 -8.74 -17.79 -27.30
C THR A 558 -8.99 -16.89 -26.09
N GLN A 559 -8.82 -15.61 -26.24
CA GLN A 559 -9.04 -14.61 -25.18
C GLN A 559 -9.92 -13.48 -25.75
N GLN A 560 -11.12 -13.30 -25.17
CA GLN A 560 -12.09 -12.28 -25.61
C GLN A 560 -12.36 -12.32 -27.13
N GLY A 561 -12.40 -13.55 -27.71
CA GLY A 561 -12.62 -13.76 -29.13
C GLY A 561 -11.36 -13.64 -30.01
N GLN A 562 -10.23 -13.18 -29.49
CA GLN A 562 -8.95 -13.15 -30.18
C GLN A 562 -8.28 -14.53 -30.09
N LYS A 563 -7.75 -15.01 -31.22
CA LYS A 563 -7.05 -16.29 -31.29
C LYS A 563 -5.55 -16.07 -31.28
N GLY A 564 -4.84 -16.91 -30.51
CA GLY A 564 -3.41 -17.01 -30.46
C GLY A 564 -2.95 -18.45 -30.64
N GLU A 565 -1.77 -18.63 -31.20
CA GLU A 565 -1.16 -19.94 -31.47
C GLU A 565 0.33 -19.87 -31.18
N THR A 566 0.86 -20.91 -30.54
CA THR A 566 2.31 -21.06 -30.33
C THR A 566 2.74 -22.44 -30.82
N HIS A 567 3.73 -22.50 -31.71
CA HIS A 567 4.33 -23.73 -32.23
C HIS A 567 5.82 -23.57 -32.15
N ILE A 568 6.49 -24.21 -31.20
CA ILE A 568 7.94 -24.11 -31.00
C ILE A 568 8.56 -25.46 -30.72
N ALA A 569 9.77 -25.65 -31.24
CA ALA A 569 10.57 -26.84 -31.01
C ALA A 569 11.93 -26.50 -30.37
N TYR A 570 12.38 -27.36 -29.49
CA TYR A 570 13.61 -27.25 -28.72
C TYR A 570 14.63 -28.30 -29.22
N SER A 571 15.80 -27.86 -29.62
CA SER A 571 16.87 -28.76 -30.09
C SER A 571 18.23 -28.09 -29.93
N GLY A 572 19.24 -28.82 -29.42
CA GLY A 572 20.63 -28.38 -29.38
C GLY A 572 20.87 -27.06 -28.63
N GLY A 573 20.11 -26.81 -27.52
CA GLY A 573 20.19 -25.55 -26.76
C GLY A 573 19.57 -24.35 -27.49
N ARG A 574 18.65 -24.59 -28.41
CA ARG A 574 17.97 -23.57 -29.21
C ARG A 574 16.47 -23.83 -29.29
N VAL A 575 15.69 -22.76 -29.33
CA VAL A 575 14.23 -22.84 -29.57
C VAL A 575 13.93 -22.16 -30.90
N LYS A 576 13.06 -22.78 -31.70
CA LYS A 576 12.62 -22.27 -33.01
C LYS A 576 11.13 -22.46 -33.19
N GLY A 577 10.50 -21.51 -33.89
CA GLY A 577 9.08 -21.56 -34.25
C GLY A 577 8.43 -20.19 -34.22
N SER A 578 7.15 -20.16 -33.86
CA SER A 578 6.38 -18.91 -33.80
C SER A 578 5.46 -18.87 -32.61
N SER A 579 5.14 -17.68 -32.15
CA SER A 579 4.12 -17.43 -31.13
C SER A 579 3.26 -16.23 -31.52
N ALA A 580 1.94 -16.38 -31.39
CA ALA A 580 0.96 -15.32 -31.55
C ALA A 580 0.12 -15.26 -30.26
N ALA A 581 0.30 -14.22 -29.45
CA ALA A 581 -0.29 -14.09 -28.13
C ALA A 581 -1.31 -12.94 -28.09
N PRO A 582 -2.60 -13.19 -27.76
CA PRO A 582 -3.59 -12.16 -27.53
C PRO A 582 -3.18 -11.26 -26.35
N GLN A 583 -3.39 -9.95 -26.50
CA GLN A 583 -3.10 -8.95 -25.48
C GLN A 583 -4.41 -8.42 -24.85
N GLN A 584 -4.31 -7.83 -23.67
CA GLN A 584 -5.46 -7.26 -22.98
C GLN A 584 -6.09 -6.06 -23.71
N ASP A 585 -5.33 -5.39 -24.56
CA ASP A 585 -5.81 -4.28 -25.40
C ASP A 585 -6.54 -4.72 -26.69
N GLY A 586 -6.76 -6.05 -26.86
CA GLY A 586 -7.41 -6.62 -28.03
C GLY A 586 -6.51 -6.81 -29.25
N THR A 587 -5.20 -6.58 -29.12
CA THR A 587 -4.21 -6.86 -30.18
C THR A 587 -3.65 -8.29 -30.05
N VAL A 588 -3.03 -8.79 -31.11
CA VAL A 588 -2.32 -10.08 -31.10
C VAL A 588 -0.83 -9.80 -31.41
N LYS A 589 0.02 -10.02 -30.42
CA LYS A 589 1.45 -9.87 -30.57
C LYS A 589 2.06 -11.12 -31.16
N ARG A 590 2.86 -10.97 -32.24
CA ARG A 590 3.45 -12.09 -32.97
C ARG A 590 4.97 -12.06 -32.86
N PHE A 591 5.56 -13.25 -32.74
CA PHE A 591 7.02 -13.46 -32.72
C PHE A 591 7.40 -14.60 -33.62
N ASP A 592 8.41 -14.38 -34.45
CA ASP A 592 9.21 -15.43 -35.06
C ASP A 592 10.36 -15.72 -34.10
N ILE A 593 10.42 -16.94 -33.59
CA ILE A 593 11.33 -17.34 -32.53
C ILE A 593 12.49 -18.15 -33.13
N ASP A 594 13.72 -17.67 -32.91
CA ASP A 594 14.97 -18.40 -33.19
C ASP A 594 16.00 -17.94 -32.16
N THR A 595 15.97 -18.52 -30.96
CA THR A 595 16.69 -18.04 -29.79
C THR A 595 17.60 -19.14 -29.23
N THR A 596 18.86 -18.79 -28.92
CA THR A 596 19.76 -19.66 -28.15
C THR A 596 19.42 -19.58 -26.68
N LEU A 597 19.32 -20.72 -26.02
CA LEU A 597 18.91 -20.83 -24.64
C LEU A 597 20.05 -21.23 -23.72
N PRO A 598 20.14 -20.72 -22.50
CA PRO A 598 21.02 -21.24 -21.47
C PRO A 598 20.76 -22.73 -21.21
N PRO A 599 21.78 -23.52 -20.82
CA PRO A 599 21.59 -24.90 -20.42
C PRO A 599 20.57 -25.05 -19.30
N GLY A 600 19.69 -26.05 -19.38
CA GLY A 600 18.65 -26.33 -18.38
C GLY A 600 17.43 -25.39 -18.44
N THR A 601 17.28 -24.60 -19.53
CA THR A 601 16.09 -23.80 -19.77
C THR A 601 14.85 -24.68 -19.95
N VAL A 602 13.79 -24.38 -19.23
CA VAL A 602 12.47 -25.03 -19.29
C VAL A 602 11.49 -24.08 -19.98
N ASP A 603 10.48 -24.61 -20.65
CA ASP A 603 9.36 -23.79 -21.16
C ASP A 603 8.41 -23.41 -20.01
N GLU A 604 7.87 -22.18 -19.99
CA GLU A 604 6.96 -21.73 -18.95
C GLU A 604 5.68 -22.58 -18.86
N ASN A 605 5.23 -23.15 -19.99
CA ASN A 605 4.04 -24.00 -20.03
C ASN A 605 4.26 -25.37 -19.36
N ALA A 606 5.51 -25.73 -19.06
CA ALA A 606 5.85 -26.96 -18.36
C ALA A 606 5.93 -26.79 -16.82
N VAL A 607 5.80 -25.57 -16.27
CA VAL A 607 5.92 -25.29 -14.83
C VAL A 607 5.09 -26.21 -13.95
N PRO A 608 3.76 -26.39 -14.18
CA PRO A 608 2.94 -27.22 -13.30
C PRO A 608 3.39 -28.69 -13.29
N PHE A 609 4.05 -29.12 -14.34
CA PHE A 609 4.54 -30.50 -14.50
C PHE A 609 5.98 -30.68 -13.95
N VAL A 610 6.84 -29.67 -14.13
CA VAL A 610 8.26 -29.74 -13.73
C VAL A 610 8.42 -29.53 -12.21
N VAL A 611 7.63 -28.63 -11.60
CA VAL A 611 7.79 -28.30 -10.17
C VAL A 611 7.63 -29.49 -9.24
N PRO A 612 6.66 -30.41 -9.42
CA PRO A 612 6.60 -31.65 -8.62
C PRO A 612 7.85 -32.52 -8.72
N ALA A 613 8.57 -32.46 -9.85
CA ALA A 613 9.79 -33.24 -10.08
C ALA A 613 11.07 -32.59 -9.55
N LEU A 614 11.00 -31.40 -8.97
CA LEU A 614 12.14 -30.79 -8.29
C LEU A 614 12.52 -31.58 -7.03
N PRO A 615 13.79 -31.58 -6.60
CA PRO A 615 14.23 -32.23 -5.36
C PRO A 615 13.77 -31.41 -4.14
N LEU A 616 12.44 -31.34 -3.93
CA LEU A 616 11.80 -30.52 -2.91
C LEU A 616 12.21 -30.98 -1.51
N ALA A 617 12.65 -30.03 -0.69
CA ALA A 617 12.88 -30.21 0.75
C ALA A 617 12.74 -28.84 1.46
N ALA A 618 12.27 -28.87 2.71
CA ALA A 618 12.12 -27.68 3.53
C ALA A 618 13.42 -26.86 3.61
N GLY A 619 13.31 -25.56 3.40
CA GLY A 619 14.43 -24.60 3.43
C GLY A 619 15.28 -24.56 2.16
N LYS A 620 15.00 -25.38 1.15
CA LYS A 620 15.71 -25.32 -0.14
C LYS A 620 15.14 -24.20 -1.03
N ALA A 621 16.02 -23.65 -1.86
CA ALA A 621 15.65 -22.76 -2.94
C ALA A 621 16.30 -23.23 -4.25
N PHE A 622 15.58 -23.02 -5.37
CA PHE A 622 16.03 -23.35 -6.72
C PHE A 622 15.83 -22.14 -7.61
N SER A 623 16.78 -21.91 -8.52
CA SER A 623 16.61 -20.95 -9.61
C SER A 623 16.60 -21.71 -10.92
N LEU A 624 15.53 -21.58 -11.69
CA LEU A 624 15.38 -22.20 -13.00
C LEU A 624 15.22 -21.14 -14.06
N THR A 625 15.85 -21.37 -15.21
CA THR A 625 15.68 -20.52 -16.39
C THR A 625 14.47 -20.98 -17.17
N PHE A 626 13.56 -20.06 -17.49
CA PHE A 626 12.37 -20.32 -18.29
C PHE A 626 12.39 -19.50 -19.56
N PHE A 627 11.92 -20.11 -20.64
CA PHE A 627 11.60 -19.40 -21.86
C PHE A 627 10.10 -19.14 -21.91
N THR A 628 9.72 -17.90 -22.16
CA THR A 628 8.33 -17.42 -22.27
C THR A 628 8.03 -17.11 -23.74
N PRO A 629 7.37 -18.01 -24.49
CA PRO A 629 7.12 -17.84 -25.91
C PRO A 629 6.25 -16.63 -26.26
N SER A 630 5.27 -16.33 -25.42
CA SER A 630 4.32 -15.22 -25.59
C SER A 630 4.97 -13.84 -25.49
N GLU A 631 6.19 -13.76 -24.98
CA GLU A 631 6.99 -12.52 -24.85
C GLU A 631 8.32 -12.60 -25.62
N ASN A 632 8.71 -13.79 -26.10
CA ASN A 632 10.01 -14.11 -26.66
C ASN A 632 11.16 -13.69 -25.73
N THR A 633 11.06 -14.06 -24.45
CA THR A 633 12.03 -13.68 -23.40
C THR A 633 12.46 -14.86 -22.56
N ILE A 634 13.68 -14.73 -22.01
CA ILE A 634 14.24 -15.68 -21.03
C ILE A 634 14.09 -15.04 -19.64
N LYS A 635 13.55 -15.78 -18.69
CA LYS A 635 13.35 -15.35 -17.30
C LYS A 635 13.98 -16.35 -16.34
N VAL A 636 14.42 -15.89 -15.19
CA VAL A 636 14.81 -16.76 -14.08
C VAL A 636 13.73 -16.71 -13.03
N LEU A 637 13.14 -17.86 -12.71
CA LEU A 637 12.21 -17.99 -11.59
C LEU A 637 12.94 -18.61 -10.41
N THR A 638 12.68 -18.08 -9.23
CA THR A 638 13.20 -18.62 -7.97
C THR A 638 12.06 -19.28 -7.20
N PHE A 639 12.28 -20.54 -6.80
CA PHE A 639 11.36 -21.39 -6.06
C PHE A 639 11.92 -21.57 -4.65
N LYS A 640 11.25 -21.03 -3.65
CA LYS A 640 11.64 -21.16 -2.23
C LYS A 640 10.69 -22.13 -1.56
N VAL A 641 11.21 -23.25 -1.08
CA VAL A 641 10.43 -24.33 -0.49
C VAL A 641 10.36 -24.15 1.01
N SER A 642 9.14 -24.00 1.54
CA SER A 642 8.84 -24.05 2.97
C SER A 642 8.51 -25.47 3.41
N GLY A 643 8.51 -25.72 4.72
CA GLY A 643 8.19 -27.04 5.29
C GLY A 643 6.77 -27.50 4.94
N PRO A 644 6.48 -28.81 5.12
CA PRO A 644 5.15 -29.33 4.86
C PRO A 644 4.11 -28.70 5.78
N ALA A 645 2.97 -28.34 5.18
CA ALA A 645 1.80 -27.83 5.87
C ALA A 645 0.56 -28.61 5.42
N SER A 646 -0.46 -28.67 6.28
CA SER A 646 -1.73 -29.29 5.91
C SER A 646 -2.51 -28.36 4.97
N VAL A 647 -2.88 -28.84 3.78
CA VAL A 647 -3.63 -28.09 2.77
C VAL A 647 -4.91 -28.84 2.44
N THR A 648 -6.03 -28.16 2.55
CA THR A 648 -7.35 -28.70 2.19
C THR A 648 -7.81 -28.11 0.87
N VAL A 649 -8.14 -28.97 -0.07
CA VAL A 649 -8.70 -28.67 -1.39
C VAL A 649 -9.92 -29.57 -1.65
N PRO A 650 -10.72 -29.36 -2.67
CA PRO A 650 -11.87 -30.24 -2.95
C PRO A 650 -11.51 -31.73 -3.08
N ALA A 651 -10.32 -32.06 -3.56
CA ALA A 651 -9.82 -33.44 -3.66
C ALA A 651 -9.54 -34.08 -2.29
N GLY A 652 -9.44 -33.33 -1.19
CA GLY A 652 -9.14 -33.82 0.16
C GLY A 652 -8.16 -32.94 0.92
N THR A 653 -7.69 -33.47 2.06
CA THR A 653 -6.64 -32.82 2.88
C THR A 653 -5.33 -33.56 2.72
N PHE A 654 -4.25 -32.84 2.42
CA PHE A 654 -2.94 -33.36 2.09
C PHE A 654 -1.85 -32.68 2.89
N GLN A 655 -0.72 -33.34 3.11
CA GLN A 655 0.53 -32.68 3.48
C GLN A 655 1.21 -32.17 2.22
N ALA A 656 1.60 -30.92 2.21
CA ALA A 656 2.17 -30.28 1.02
C ALA A 656 3.37 -29.40 1.35
N TYR A 657 4.36 -29.38 0.46
CA TYR A 657 5.35 -28.32 0.43
C TYR A 657 4.69 -27.03 -0.09
N GLN A 658 4.86 -25.94 0.65
CA GLN A 658 4.56 -24.60 0.15
C GLN A 658 5.79 -24.10 -0.62
N ILE A 659 5.58 -23.65 -1.85
CA ILE A 659 6.65 -23.19 -2.76
C ILE A 659 6.32 -21.78 -3.21
N ASP A 660 7.04 -20.80 -2.70
CA ASP A 660 6.90 -19.42 -3.12
C ASP A 660 7.72 -19.18 -4.38
N VAL A 661 7.07 -18.75 -5.45
CA VAL A 661 7.67 -18.53 -6.78
C VAL A 661 7.73 -17.05 -7.07
N SER A 662 8.96 -16.57 -7.33
CA SER A 662 9.24 -15.18 -7.69
C SER A 662 10.02 -15.09 -9.00
N GLY A 663 10.07 -13.89 -9.61
CA GLY A 663 10.66 -13.66 -10.93
C GLY A 663 9.66 -13.72 -12.09
N SER A 664 8.44 -14.22 -11.86
CA SER A 664 7.31 -14.11 -12.79
C SER A 664 6.67 -12.71 -12.72
N ARG A 665 5.86 -12.38 -13.73
CA ARG A 665 5.12 -11.09 -13.77
C ARG A 665 4.20 -10.91 -12.55
N VAL A 666 3.58 -12.00 -12.13
CA VAL A 666 2.79 -12.07 -10.89
C VAL A 666 3.40 -13.19 -10.06
N PRO A 667 3.98 -12.91 -8.88
CA PRO A 667 4.45 -13.94 -7.97
C PRO A 667 3.29 -14.84 -7.55
N PHE A 668 3.58 -16.11 -7.30
CA PHE A 668 2.57 -17.07 -6.88
C PHE A 668 3.13 -18.10 -5.90
N THR A 669 2.25 -18.72 -5.12
CA THR A 669 2.57 -19.81 -4.22
C THR A 669 1.92 -21.10 -4.75
N MET A 670 2.72 -22.14 -4.87
CA MET A 670 2.25 -23.50 -5.23
C MET A 670 2.31 -24.40 -3.98
N TYR A 671 1.29 -25.21 -3.84
CA TYR A 671 1.25 -26.28 -2.84
C TYR A 671 1.36 -27.62 -3.54
N VAL A 672 2.45 -28.33 -3.29
CA VAL A 672 2.76 -29.62 -3.91
C VAL A 672 2.76 -30.71 -2.87
N SER A 673 2.01 -31.81 -3.09
CA SER A 673 1.90 -32.92 -2.13
C SER A 673 3.28 -33.48 -1.76
N THR A 674 3.43 -33.95 -0.52
CA THR A 674 4.63 -34.66 -0.07
C THR A 674 4.68 -36.11 -0.54
N ASP A 675 3.53 -36.71 -0.81
CA ASP A 675 3.38 -38.10 -1.25
C ASP A 675 3.81 -38.28 -2.71
N SER A 676 4.41 -39.39 -3.04
CA SER A 676 4.81 -39.74 -4.41
C SER A 676 3.73 -40.59 -5.08
N PRO A 677 3.35 -40.31 -6.34
CA PRO A 677 3.78 -39.17 -7.16
C PRO A 677 3.22 -37.84 -6.63
N ARG A 678 4.07 -36.84 -6.67
CA ARG A 678 3.69 -35.49 -6.21
C ARG A 678 2.70 -34.82 -7.18
N ARG A 679 1.72 -34.12 -6.62
CA ARG A 679 0.70 -33.39 -7.38
C ARG A 679 0.63 -31.93 -6.94
N VAL A 680 0.33 -31.04 -7.87
CA VAL A 680 -0.02 -29.65 -7.54
C VAL A 680 -1.42 -29.63 -6.98
N LEU A 681 -1.56 -29.28 -5.70
CA LEU A 681 -2.83 -29.26 -4.99
C LEU A 681 -3.52 -27.92 -5.11
N LYS A 682 -2.75 -26.83 -5.01
CA LYS A 682 -3.25 -25.47 -5.00
C LYS A 682 -2.21 -24.51 -5.57
N THR A 683 -2.68 -23.48 -6.29
CA THR A 683 -1.85 -22.34 -6.70
C THR A 683 -2.57 -21.05 -6.37
N GLU A 684 -1.88 -20.13 -5.66
CA GLU A 684 -2.37 -18.82 -5.25
C GLU A 684 -1.51 -17.74 -5.86
N PHE A 685 -2.13 -16.72 -6.47
CA PHE A 685 -1.40 -15.61 -7.09
C PHE A 685 -1.34 -14.42 -6.13
N VAL A 686 -0.13 -13.99 -5.78
CA VAL A 686 0.09 -12.94 -4.77
C VAL A 686 -0.53 -11.62 -5.22
N GLY A 687 -1.40 -11.06 -4.37
CA GLY A 687 -2.09 -9.82 -4.67
C GLY A 687 -3.20 -9.91 -5.72
N GLN A 688 -3.55 -11.14 -6.16
CA GLN A 688 -4.66 -11.40 -7.07
C GLN A 688 -5.69 -12.30 -6.38
N PRO A 689 -6.98 -12.02 -6.52
CA PRO A 689 -8.02 -12.87 -5.91
C PRO A 689 -8.29 -14.13 -6.73
N PHE A 690 -7.24 -14.76 -7.22
CA PHE A 690 -7.28 -15.89 -8.15
C PHE A 690 -6.60 -17.11 -7.53
N VAL A 691 -7.32 -18.21 -7.46
CA VAL A 691 -6.84 -19.46 -6.87
C VAL A 691 -7.22 -20.63 -7.77
N VAL A 692 -6.27 -21.57 -7.97
CA VAL A 692 -6.50 -22.85 -8.66
C VAL A 692 -6.42 -23.98 -7.63
N GLU A 693 -7.43 -24.83 -7.53
CA GLU A 693 -7.51 -25.89 -6.53
C GLU A 693 -7.85 -27.23 -7.16
N LEU A 694 -7.10 -28.25 -6.79
CA LEU A 694 -7.32 -29.63 -7.25
C LEU A 694 -8.69 -30.14 -6.80
N VAL A 695 -9.44 -30.76 -7.75
CA VAL A 695 -10.74 -31.35 -7.50
C VAL A 695 -10.66 -32.87 -7.55
N LYS A 696 -9.86 -33.43 -8.48
CA LYS A 696 -9.71 -34.89 -8.64
C LYS A 696 -8.34 -35.22 -9.22
#